data_34ac072e2522025a03e845a042af9638
#
_entry.id   34ac072e2522025a03e845a042af9638
#
_cell.length_a   1.000
_cell.length_b   1.000
_cell.length_c   1.000
_cell.angle_alpha   90.00
_cell.angle_beta   90.00
_cell.angle_gamma   90.00
#
_symmetry.space_group_name_H-M   'P 1'
#
loop_
_entity.id
_entity.type
_entity.pdbx_description
1 polymer ?
#
loop_
_entity_poly.entity_id
_entity_poly.type
_entity_poly.pdbx_seq_one_letter_code
_entity_poly.pdbx_strand_id
1 'polypeptide(L)'
;MPAKTIYSVCGMCPVRCPIEVDVENDECRFIQGNRQVPSIRGALCTRGGAGIPFVRDDERPQFPMLRKGARGEGRWQRLSWEEALAQAAEKLTAVRSNYGGRSVLWSDTGGPFSDLRQAFVRGLGSPNYFSAESVQGVNRQHAALSLFGFSDDQLVLDLKNAREVVLQARNLFESVHIQQANDLLDSLANGGRLTVVDTRATVTSSKADRFFLIRPGTDYALNMAVIHVLLERKLYDAAYAEKWIADLDELGRMTAGFSPEVAEAETGIPAADIEALTQALAKAAPKVVWHPGWKTSRYTDSFFVCRTAFIINALLGAVGARGGLPLAARPEDVGQKGLNRFGDLLPSVTEQRADGVGWKYPAFEGGPGLLHSALSAIPANDPYPIKALVTYQQDPLAELPDPQKLTAILAGLDFLACITSAWSETAWQADLVLPLSPYLERESLIAQLDGVKPAFLLRRRCASPRFDTRADWEIVGGLARRLGMESLAFTSPEDIWKFQLNGTGVRLQDFDAKGIVELTGQPNYGPLAEGFRFPTDSGKIEMVSFRWRRQGLASLGSLAPRDRPTAGTFRLTLGGCGLHDEGHTLNNPLLHKQMPENVLWLNQDAAAALGIKDGETVGVSVQDRSGRIRVRLSEFIHPEAAFTVPGFGRTLPPESRAQGRGLAANRLMPGGLDIRDPSGGGLALQEHVITVRKL
;
A
#
# COMPACT_ATOMS: atom_id res chain seq x y z
N MET A 1 17.79 -14.48 -32.65
CA MET A 1 16.93 -13.39 -33.22
C MET A 1 17.62 -12.07 -32.98
N PRO A 2 17.48 -11.06 -33.83
CA PRO A 2 18.08 -9.75 -33.57
C PRO A 2 17.55 -9.17 -32.23
N ALA A 3 18.39 -8.36 -31.59
CA ALA A 3 17.99 -7.66 -30.36
C ALA A 3 16.78 -6.75 -30.64
N LYS A 4 15.77 -6.80 -29.76
CA LYS A 4 14.57 -5.96 -29.84
C LYS A 4 14.28 -5.34 -28.47
N THR A 5 13.75 -4.12 -28.47
CA THR A 5 13.24 -3.48 -27.26
C THR A 5 11.74 -3.74 -27.12
N ILE A 6 11.31 -4.23 -25.94
CA ILE A 6 9.91 -4.45 -25.60
C ILE A 6 9.51 -3.45 -24.53
N TYR A 7 8.43 -2.70 -24.78
CA TYR A 7 7.81 -1.82 -23.81
C TYR A 7 6.83 -2.61 -22.93
N SER A 8 6.99 -2.51 -21.62
CA SER A 8 6.25 -3.31 -20.65
C SER A 8 6.06 -2.53 -19.33
N VAL A 9 5.67 -3.23 -18.27
CA VAL A 9 5.38 -2.67 -16.96
C VAL A 9 6.11 -3.44 -15.86
N CYS A 10 6.86 -2.75 -15.02
CA CYS A 10 7.53 -3.33 -13.88
C CYS A 10 6.53 -4.00 -12.93
N GLY A 11 6.89 -5.17 -12.39
CA GLY A 11 6.08 -5.94 -11.45
C GLY A 11 6.70 -6.12 -10.08
N MET A 12 7.81 -5.44 -9.80
CA MET A 12 8.56 -5.60 -8.54
C MET A 12 7.88 -4.94 -7.32
N CYS A 13 6.92 -4.03 -7.54
CA CYS A 13 6.14 -3.40 -6.47
C CYS A 13 4.80 -2.87 -7.03
N PRO A 14 3.86 -2.40 -6.18
CA PRO A 14 2.55 -1.91 -6.62
C PRO A 14 2.57 -0.67 -7.53
N VAL A 15 3.66 0.09 -7.60
CA VAL A 15 3.76 1.33 -8.40
C VAL A 15 3.62 1.09 -9.91
N ARG A 16 4.05 -0.09 -10.43
CA ARG A 16 3.85 -0.48 -11.83
C ARG A 16 4.45 0.50 -12.86
N CYS A 17 5.70 0.90 -12.65
CA CYS A 17 6.39 1.84 -13.55
C CYS A 17 6.46 1.28 -14.98
N PRO A 18 6.20 2.11 -16.02
CA PRO A 18 6.51 1.78 -17.41
C PRO A 18 8.01 1.53 -17.60
N ILE A 19 8.37 0.46 -18.28
CA ILE A 19 9.75 0.03 -18.53
C ILE A 19 9.98 -0.28 -20.00
N GLU A 20 11.24 -0.24 -20.40
CA GLU A 20 11.74 -0.82 -21.65
C GLU A 20 12.74 -1.92 -21.32
N VAL A 21 12.65 -3.02 -22.06
CA VAL A 21 13.46 -4.23 -21.87
C VAL A 21 14.09 -4.63 -23.19
N ASP A 22 15.41 -4.72 -23.21
CA ASP A 22 16.13 -5.24 -24.37
C ASP A 22 16.20 -6.77 -24.27
N VAL A 23 15.73 -7.43 -25.34
CA VAL A 23 15.59 -8.89 -25.44
C VAL A 23 16.38 -9.39 -26.63
N GLU A 24 17.20 -10.42 -26.41
CA GLU A 24 17.97 -11.12 -27.43
C GLU A 24 17.86 -12.62 -27.20
N ASN A 25 17.53 -13.38 -28.24
CA ASN A 25 17.36 -14.84 -28.19
C ASN A 25 16.42 -15.31 -27.07
N ASP A 26 15.27 -14.60 -26.88
CA ASP A 26 14.27 -14.86 -25.85
C ASP A 26 14.78 -14.65 -24.41
N GLU A 27 15.88 -13.93 -24.23
CA GLU A 27 16.41 -13.55 -22.92
C GLU A 27 16.39 -12.05 -22.71
N CYS A 28 15.92 -11.61 -21.53
CA CYS A 28 16.05 -10.23 -21.11
C CYS A 28 17.51 -9.91 -20.81
N ARG A 29 18.09 -8.93 -21.55
CA ARG A 29 19.49 -8.51 -21.44
C ARG A 29 19.66 -7.25 -20.61
N PHE A 30 18.75 -6.29 -20.78
CA PHE A 30 18.80 -5.02 -20.08
C PHE A 30 17.41 -4.53 -19.76
N ILE A 31 17.24 -3.80 -18.65
CA ILE A 31 15.97 -3.22 -18.18
C ILE A 31 16.22 -1.82 -17.66
N GLN A 32 15.38 -0.88 -18.06
CA GLN A 32 15.35 0.48 -17.51
C GLN A 32 13.94 1.06 -17.54
N GLY A 33 13.75 2.22 -16.93
CA GLY A 33 12.51 2.99 -17.08
C GLY A 33 12.27 3.38 -18.53
N ASN A 34 11.02 3.48 -18.92
CA ASN A 34 10.68 3.85 -20.30
C ASN A 34 11.06 5.31 -20.58
N ARG A 35 12.04 5.53 -21.48
CA ARG A 35 12.53 6.86 -21.86
C ARG A 35 11.50 7.70 -22.61
N GLN A 36 10.51 7.06 -23.23
CA GLN A 36 9.46 7.76 -23.97
C GLN A 36 8.32 8.28 -23.09
N VAL A 37 8.31 7.89 -21.80
CA VAL A 37 7.33 8.37 -20.82
C VAL A 37 7.95 9.53 -20.04
N PRO A 38 7.46 10.79 -20.24
CA PRO A 38 8.11 12.00 -19.70
C PRO A 38 8.24 12.03 -18.16
N SER A 39 7.33 11.37 -17.44
CA SER A 39 7.41 11.28 -15.98
C SER A 39 8.39 10.22 -15.48
N ILE A 40 8.84 9.30 -16.34
CA ILE A 40 9.79 8.22 -16.02
C ILE A 40 11.21 8.58 -16.48
N ARG A 41 11.38 9.06 -17.72
CA ARG A 41 12.67 9.57 -18.26
C ARG A 41 13.83 8.56 -18.16
N GLY A 42 13.58 7.28 -18.34
CA GLY A 42 14.58 6.22 -18.20
C GLY A 42 14.89 5.81 -16.75
N ALA A 43 14.38 6.53 -15.75
CA ALA A 43 14.64 6.22 -14.34
C ALA A 43 13.95 4.92 -13.92
N LEU A 44 14.70 4.08 -13.20
CA LEU A 44 14.19 2.84 -12.60
C LEU A 44 14.86 2.67 -11.22
N CYS A 45 14.07 2.28 -10.22
CA CYS A 45 14.61 2.06 -8.88
C CYS A 45 15.42 0.76 -8.82
N THR A 46 16.19 0.59 -7.74
CA THR A 46 17.03 -0.60 -7.50
C THR A 46 16.22 -1.90 -7.58
N ARG A 47 15.00 -1.92 -7.01
CA ARG A 47 14.09 -3.08 -7.11
C ARG A 47 13.73 -3.39 -8.57
N GLY A 48 13.35 -2.37 -9.32
CA GLY A 48 13.03 -2.53 -10.75
C GLY A 48 14.22 -3.03 -11.57
N GLY A 49 15.43 -2.50 -11.31
CA GLY A 49 16.67 -2.98 -11.93
C GLY A 49 17.00 -4.44 -11.59
N ALA A 50 16.51 -4.97 -10.48
CA ALA A 50 16.67 -6.36 -10.07
C ALA A 50 15.63 -7.32 -10.71
N GLY A 51 14.86 -6.87 -11.69
CA GLY A 51 13.85 -7.71 -12.36
C GLY A 51 14.43 -8.87 -13.14
N ILE A 52 15.56 -8.69 -13.82
CA ILE A 52 16.24 -9.79 -14.55
C ILE A 52 16.80 -10.85 -13.59
N PRO A 53 17.53 -10.50 -12.50
CA PRO A 53 17.90 -11.45 -11.46
C PRO A 53 16.71 -12.19 -10.84
N PHE A 54 15.55 -11.55 -10.69
CA PHE A 54 14.35 -12.20 -10.20
C PHE A 54 13.84 -13.30 -11.14
N VAL A 55 13.83 -13.05 -12.44
CA VAL A 55 13.44 -14.06 -13.45
C VAL A 55 14.39 -15.26 -13.43
N ARG A 56 15.68 -15.00 -13.23
CA ARG A 56 16.73 -16.03 -13.22
C ARG A 56 16.87 -16.77 -11.90
N ASP A 57 16.11 -16.41 -10.87
CA ASP A 57 16.19 -17.02 -9.54
C ASP A 57 15.64 -18.45 -9.55
N ASP A 58 16.49 -19.42 -9.22
CA ASP A 58 16.17 -20.85 -9.16
C ASP A 58 15.51 -21.25 -7.83
N GLU A 59 15.51 -20.38 -6.82
CA GLU A 59 14.87 -20.65 -5.51
C GLU A 59 13.37 -20.37 -5.51
N ARG A 60 12.79 -19.82 -6.58
CA ARG A 60 11.34 -19.56 -6.69
C ARG A 60 10.53 -20.84 -6.94
N PRO A 61 9.22 -20.88 -6.66
CA PRO A 61 8.35 -21.98 -7.08
C PRO A 61 8.41 -22.19 -8.60
N GLN A 62 8.71 -23.42 -9.04
CA GLN A 62 9.00 -23.74 -10.43
C GLN A 62 7.89 -24.52 -11.13
N PHE A 63 7.04 -25.21 -10.38
CA PHE A 63 5.95 -26.06 -10.86
C PHE A 63 4.85 -26.12 -9.82
N PRO A 64 3.61 -26.51 -10.18
CA PRO A 64 2.52 -26.69 -9.22
C PRO A 64 2.85 -27.75 -8.17
N MET A 65 2.52 -27.49 -6.90
CA MET A 65 2.89 -28.36 -5.78
C MET A 65 1.73 -28.56 -4.82
N LEU A 66 1.44 -29.83 -4.52
CA LEU A 66 0.48 -30.23 -3.50
C LEU A 66 1.23 -30.65 -2.23
N ARG A 67 0.79 -30.12 -1.10
CA ARG A 67 1.34 -30.46 0.21
C ARG A 67 1.08 -31.95 0.56
N LYS A 68 2.10 -32.59 1.10
CA LYS A 68 2.05 -33.89 1.76
C LYS A 68 2.46 -33.76 3.22
N GLY A 69 1.65 -34.24 4.14
CA GLY A 69 1.90 -34.10 5.58
C GLY A 69 1.32 -32.83 6.19
N ALA A 70 1.84 -32.37 7.33
CA ALA A 70 1.34 -31.19 8.03
C ALA A 70 1.76 -29.88 7.31
N ARG A 71 1.00 -28.82 7.52
CA ARG A 71 1.36 -27.49 7.02
C ARG A 71 2.70 -27.04 7.62
N GLY A 72 3.57 -26.48 6.79
CA GLY A 72 4.91 -26.01 7.19
C GLY A 72 6.00 -27.08 7.25
N GLU A 73 5.69 -28.37 7.04
CA GLU A 73 6.71 -29.44 6.98
C GLU A 73 7.59 -29.39 5.73
N GLY A 74 7.16 -28.68 4.69
CA GLY A 74 7.91 -28.54 3.43
C GLY A 74 7.93 -29.81 2.59
N ARG A 75 7.04 -30.76 2.80
CA ARG A 75 6.91 -31.96 1.96
C ARG A 75 5.93 -31.71 0.85
N TRP A 76 6.43 -31.69 -0.39
CA TRP A 76 5.65 -31.35 -1.58
C TRP A 76 5.61 -32.49 -2.59
N GLN A 77 4.46 -32.66 -3.26
CA GLN A 77 4.30 -33.46 -4.46
C GLN A 77 4.15 -32.50 -5.65
N ARG A 78 5.00 -32.66 -6.65
CA ARG A 78 4.82 -31.99 -7.94
C ARG A 78 3.53 -32.50 -8.61
N LEU A 79 2.78 -31.55 -9.18
CA LEU A 79 1.61 -31.81 -10.02
C LEU A 79 1.83 -31.27 -11.43
N SER A 80 1.09 -31.81 -12.39
CA SER A 80 0.83 -31.10 -13.64
C SER A 80 -0.14 -29.92 -13.39
N TRP A 81 -0.18 -28.96 -14.29
CA TRP A 81 -1.16 -27.88 -14.22
C TRP A 81 -2.59 -28.35 -14.28
N GLU A 82 -2.87 -29.41 -15.07
CA GLU A 82 -4.20 -30.02 -15.15
C GLU A 82 -4.66 -30.55 -13.80
N GLU A 83 -3.80 -31.33 -13.15
CA GLU A 83 -4.07 -31.87 -11.81
C GLU A 83 -4.21 -30.76 -10.76
N ALA A 84 -3.33 -29.76 -10.79
CA ALA A 84 -3.34 -28.66 -9.82
C ALA A 84 -4.61 -27.81 -9.92
N LEU A 85 -5.04 -27.47 -11.13
CA LEU A 85 -6.29 -26.73 -11.34
C LEU A 85 -7.52 -27.56 -11.02
N ALA A 86 -7.48 -28.88 -11.29
CA ALA A 86 -8.57 -29.80 -10.89
C ALA A 86 -8.70 -29.89 -9.35
N GLN A 87 -7.57 -30.04 -8.64
CA GLN A 87 -7.54 -30.04 -7.17
C GLN A 87 -8.07 -28.72 -6.58
N ALA A 88 -7.62 -27.58 -7.11
CA ALA A 88 -8.11 -26.28 -6.66
C ALA A 88 -9.62 -26.12 -6.87
N ALA A 89 -10.10 -26.48 -8.06
CA ALA A 89 -11.53 -26.41 -8.39
C ALA A 89 -12.38 -27.35 -7.54
N GLU A 90 -11.91 -28.58 -7.28
CA GLU A 90 -12.57 -29.53 -6.39
C GLU A 90 -12.71 -28.98 -4.97
N LYS A 91 -11.61 -28.46 -4.39
CA LYS A 91 -11.61 -27.88 -3.04
C LYS A 91 -12.51 -26.65 -2.95
N LEU A 92 -12.44 -25.74 -3.91
CA LEU A 92 -13.32 -24.56 -3.95
C LEU A 92 -14.79 -24.97 -4.12
N THR A 93 -15.09 -25.98 -4.93
CA THR A 93 -16.45 -26.51 -5.10
C THR A 93 -16.95 -27.11 -3.79
N ALA A 94 -16.14 -27.90 -3.10
CA ALA A 94 -16.52 -28.49 -1.81
C ALA A 94 -16.83 -27.43 -0.76
N VAL A 95 -15.99 -26.38 -0.64
CA VAL A 95 -16.25 -25.27 0.28
C VAL A 95 -17.54 -24.52 -0.11
N ARG A 96 -17.74 -24.24 -1.39
CA ARG A 96 -18.96 -23.56 -1.87
C ARG A 96 -20.21 -24.37 -1.62
N SER A 97 -20.17 -25.70 -1.83
CA SER A 97 -21.32 -26.59 -1.65
C SER A 97 -21.68 -26.75 -0.16
N ASN A 98 -20.67 -26.80 0.72
CA ASN A 98 -20.90 -27.06 2.15
C ASN A 98 -21.21 -25.77 2.93
N TYR A 99 -20.65 -24.62 2.55
CA TYR A 99 -20.68 -23.39 3.36
C TYR A 99 -21.15 -22.15 2.58
N GLY A 100 -21.35 -22.24 1.26
CA GLY A 100 -21.68 -21.13 0.38
C GLY A 100 -20.42 -20.43 -0.18
N GLY A 101 -20.59 -19.69 -1.26
CA GLY A 101 -19.49 -18.95 -1.92
C GLY A 101 -18.81 -17.93 -1.01
N ARG A 102 -19.56 -17.31 -0.10
CA ARG A 102 -19.08 -16.38 0.92
C ARG A 102 -17.98 -16.95 1.83
N SER A 103 -17.86 -18.27 1.93
CA SER A 103 -16.85 -18.94 2.78
C SER A 103 -15.44 -18.98 2.14
N VAL A 104 -15.27 -18.44 0.94
CA VAL A 104 -13.99 -18.25 0.28
C VAL A 104 -13.50 -16.84 0.50
N LEU A 105 -12.28 -16.67 1.02
CA LEU A 105 -11.58 -15.41 1.14
C LEU A 105 -10.43 -15.35 0.14
N TRP A 106 -10.28 -14.22 -0.54
CA TRP A 106 -9.18 -13.97 -1.48
C TRP A 106 -8.37 -12.75 -1.02
N SER A 107 -7.07 -12.95 -0.81
CA SER A 107 -6.11 -11.90 -0.47
C SER A 107 -5.17 -11.66 -1.64
N ASP A 108 -5.10 -10.43 -2.14
CA ASP A 108 -4.48 -10.04 -3.41
C ASP A 108 -3.55 -8.83 -3.21
N THR A 109 -2.47 -8.74 -3.94
CA THR A 109 -1.71 -7.48 -4.01
C THR A 109 -2.50 -6.33 -4.61
N GLY A 110 -3.64 -6.60 -5.28
CA GLY A 110 -4.46 -5.57 -5.91
C GLY A 110 -3.78 -4.86 -7.09
N GLY A 111 -4.11 -3.59 -7.23
CA GLY A 111 -3.57 -2.72 -8.26
C GLY A 111 -4.28 -2.88 -9.62
N PRO A 112 -3.76 -2.19 -10.66
CA PRO A 112 -4.52 -1.93 -11.89
C PRO A 112 -4.72 -3.17 -12.79
N PHE A 113 -4.11 -4.31 -12.46
CA PHE A 113 -4.24 -5.57 -13.21
C PHE A 113 -5.09 -6.62 -12.48
N SER A 114 -5.91 -6.23 -11.49
CA SER A 114 -6.63 -7.18 -10.63
C SER A 114 -8.06 -7.49 -11.07
N ASP A 115 -8.61 -6.79 -12.04
CA ASP A 115 -10.04 -6.82 -12.40
C ASP A 115 -10.59 -8.23 -12.69
N LEU A 116 -9.85 -9.06 -13.45
CA LEU A 116 -10.26 -10.43 -13.74
C LEU A 116 -10.30 -11.31 -12.48
N ARG A 117 -9.36 -11.12 -11.54
CA ARG A 117 -9.35 -11.86 -10.27
C ARG A 117 -10.49 -11.43 -9.35
N GLN A 118 -10.79 -10.11 -9.31
CA GLN A 118 -11.97 -9.59 -8.60
C GLN A 118 -13.25 -10.19 -9.17
N ALA A 119 -13.40 -10.21 -10.50
CA ALA A 119 -14.53 -10.83 -11.18
C ALA A 119 -14.63 -12.33 -10.86
N PHE A 120 -13.52 -13.05 -10.84
CA PHE A 120 -13.49 -14.48 -10.49
C PHE A 120 -14.02 -14.73 -9.06
N VAL A 121 -13.56 -13.94 -8.08
CA VAL A 121 -14.03 -14.04 -6.68
C VAL A 121 -15.54 -13.75 -6.59
N ARG A 122 -16.01 -12.75 -7.31
CA ARG A 122 -17.44 -12.46 -7.46
C ARG A 122 -18.20 -13.65 -8.08
N GLY A 123 -17.64 -14.29 -9.09
CA GLY A 123 -18.19 -15.51 -9.72
C GLY A 123 -18.24 -16.72 -8.80
N LEU A 124 -17.36 -16.80 -7.80
CA LEU A 124 -17.48 -17.78 -6.71
C LEU A 124 -18.68 -17.52 -5.79
N GLY A 125 -19.31 -16.35 -5.88
CA GLY A 125 -20.34 -15.88 -4.96
C GLY A 125 -19.76 -15.34 -3.65
N SER A 126 -18.48 -14.90 -3.66
CA SER A 126 -17.82 -14.34 -2.49
C SER A 126 -17.75 -12.82 -2.53
N PRO A 127 -18.12 -12.12 -1.42
CA PRO A 127 -17.85 -10.72 -1.22
C PRO A 127 -16.44 -10.44 -0.67
N ASN A 128 -15.66 -11.48 -0.35
CA ASN A 128 -14.44 -11.42 0.44
C ASN A 128 -13.18 -11.33 -0.43
N TYR A 129 -13.09 -10.29 -1.24
CA TYR A 129 -11.87 -9.91 -1.94
C TYR A 129 -11.17 -8.78 -1.18
N PHE A 130 -9.90 -8.97 -0.80
CA PHE A 130 -9.08 -8.01 -0.08
C PHE A 130 -7.79 -7.73 -0.84
N SER A 131 -7.53 -6.46 -1.13
CA SER A 131 -6.26 -6.02 -1.72
C SER A 131 -5.25 -5.62 -0.63
N ALA A 132 -4.02 -5.33 -1.02
CA ALA A 132 -3.01 -4.79 -0.10
C ALA A 132 -3.47 -3.50 0.61
N GLU A 133 -4.33 -2.71 -0.02
CA GLU A 133 -4.92 -1.50 0.59
C GLU A 133 -5.74 -1.81 1.84
N SER A 134 -6.32 -3.01 1.95
CA SER A 134 -7.04 -3.48 3.14
C SER A 134 -6.14 -3.71 4.38
N VAL A 135 -4.83 -3.60 4.20
CA VAL A 135 -3.81 -3.66 5.26
C VAL A 135 -3.06 -2.34 5.37
N GLN A 136 -2.65 -1.76 4.24
CA GLN A 136 -1.66 -0.68 4.20
C GLN A 136 -2.26 0.72 4.13
N GLY A 137 -3.42 0.90 3.50
CA GLY A 137 -4.02 2.19 3.19
C GLY A 137 -5.24 2.59 4.02
N VAL A 138 -5.74 1.71 4.87
CA VAL A 138 -7.07 1.79 5.50
C VAL A 138 -7.37 3.16 6.12
N ASN A 139 -6.57 3.60 7.09
CA ASN A 139 -6.83 4.85 7.83
C ASN A 139 -6.81 6.07 6.90
N ARG A 140 -5.91 6.12 5.91
CA ARG A 140 -5.81 7.24 4.98
C ARG A 140 -7.01 7.28 4.03
N GLN A 141 -7.41 6.12 3.50
CA GLN A 141 -8.57 6.04 2.61
C GLN A 141 -9.87 6.36 3.33
N HIS A 142 -10.06 5.86 4.56
CA HIS A 142 -11.23 6.21 5.37
C HIS A 142 -11.22 7.68 5.80
N ALA A 143 -10.05 8.28 6.05
CA ALA A 143 -9.93 9.71 6.32
C ALA A 143 -10.42 10.54 5.12
N ALA A 144 -9.98 10.21 3.90
CA ALA A 144 -10.47 10.85 2.69
C ALA A 144 -11.98 10.63 2.47
N LEU A 145 -12.44 9.38 2.64
CA LEU A 145 -13.85 9.03 2.54
C LEU A 145 -14.72 9.84 3.51
N SER A 146 -14.24 10.07 4.74
CA SER A 146 -14.95 10.83 5.76
C SER A 146 -15.02 12.34 5.50
N LEU A 147 -14.09 12.86 4.69
CA LEU A 147 -14.00 14.28 4.33
C LEU A 147 -14.69 14.57 3.01
N PHE A 148 -14.37 13.76 2.00
CA PHE A 148 -14.69 14.02 0.60
C PHE A 148 -15.83 13.14 0.07
N GLY A 149 -16.19 12.05 0.79
CA GLY A 149 -17.13 11.03 0.33
C GLY A 149 -16.53 10.04 -0.67
N PHE A 150 -15.22 10.15 -0.98
CA PHE A 150 -14.47 9.24 -1.84
C PHE A 150 -13.08 8.95 -1.26
N SER A 151 -12.42 7.90 -1.74
CA SER A 151 -11.08 7.50 -1.33
C SER A 151 -9.99 8.42 -1.90
N ASP A 152 -8.83 8.48 -1.25
CA ASP A 152 -7.71 9.35 -1.63
C ASP A 152 -7.04 9.01 -2.96
N ASP A 153 -7.33 7.85 -3.54
CA ASP A 153 -6.92 7.47 -4.91
C ASP A 153 -7.57 8.33 -6.00
N GLN A 154 -8.68 9.02 -5.67
CA GLN A 154 -9.30 10.01 -6.54
C GLN A 154 -8.64 11.40 -6.47
N LEU A 155 -7.60 11.56 -5.68
CA LEU A 155 -6.80 12.78 -5.59
C LEU A 155 -5.40 12.55 -6.18
N VAL A 156 -4.99 13.43 -7.09
CA VAL A 156 -3.64 13.40 -7.64
C VAL A 156 -2.72 14.27 -6.80
N LEU A 157 -1.53 13.78 -6.48
CA LEU A 157 -0.46 14.62 -5.89
C LEU A 157 0.26 15.36 -7.02
N ASP A 158 -0.11 16.60 -7.29
CA ASP A 158 0.53 17.38 -8.36
C ASP A 158 1.83 18.04 -7.87
N LEU A 159 2.78 17.19 -7.48
CA LEU A 159 4.07 17.59 -6.91
C LEU A 159 4.86 18.48 -7.86
N LYS A 160 4.77 18.25 -9.18
CA LYS A 160 5.52 19.01 -10.18
C LYS A 160 5.20 20.50 -10.18
N ASN A 161 3.96 20.86 -9.91
CA ASN A 161 3.49 22.26 -9.92
C ASN A 161 3.37 22.85 -8.50
N ALA A 162 3.63 22.08 -7.45
CA ALA A 162 3.57 22.53 -6.07
C ALA A 162 4.67 23.55 -5.75
N ARG A 163 4.40 24.45 -4.79
CA ARG A 163 5.35 25.45 -4.27
C ARG A 163 5.82 25.17 -2.85
N GLU A 164 4.97 24.60 -2.03
CA GLU A 164 5.31 24.04 -0.71
C GLU A 164 4.79 22.62 -0.63
N VAL A 165 5.68 21.68 -0.31
CA VAL A 165 5.37 20.25 -0.13
C VAL A 165 5.75 19.84 1.28
N VAL A 166 4.81 19.26 2.02
CA VAL A 166 5.07 18.63 3.31
C VAL A 166 4.87 17.13 3.17
N LEU A 167 5.94 16.36 3.39
CA LEU A 167 5.91 14.90 3.43
C LEU A 167 6.04 14.46 4.89
N GLN A 168 4.93 14.02 5.46
CA GLN A 168 4.85 13.58 6.84
C GLN A 168 5.05 12.07 6.90
N ALA A 169 6.16 11.63 7.49
CA ALA A 169 6.57 10.22 7.59
C ALA A 169 6.55 9.45 6.24
N ARG A 170 6.92 10.15 5.17
CA ARG A 170 6.98 9.59 3.81
C ARG A 170 8.38 9.73 3.22
N ASN A 171 9.05 8.59 3.08
CA ASN A 171 10.38 8.54 2.46
C ASN A 171 10.26 8.28 0.94
N LEU A 172 9.90 9.30 0.18
CA LEU A 172 9.55 9.21 -1.24
C LEU A 172 10.69 8.66 -2.11
N PHE A 173 11.96 9.03 -1.82
CA PHE A 173 13.11 8.62 -2.64
C PHE A 173 13.60 7.18 -2.35
N GLU A 174 13.18 6.57 -1.24
CA GLU A 174 13.47 5.16 -0.92
C GLU A 174 12.25 4.24 -1.07
N SER A 175 11.05 4.70 -0.78
CA SER A 175 9.80 3.93 -1.01
C SER A 175 9.32 3.97 -2.46
N VAL A 176 10.03 4.54 -3.27
CA VAL A 176 10.17 4.74 -4.71
C VAL A 176 8.88 4.68 -5.52
N HIS A 177 8.25 5.83 -5.64
CA HIS A 177 7.34 6.12 -6.73
C HIS A 177 8.07 7.01 -7.74
N ILE A 178 8.67 6.42 -8.79
CA ILE A 178 9.59 7.11 -9.72
C ILE A 178 8.99 8.40 -10.28
N GLN A 179 7.74 8.35 -10.76
CA GLN A 179 7.06 9.53 -11.29
C GLN A 179 6.99 10.65 -10.25
N GLN A 180 6.49 10.35 -9.05
CA GLN A 180 6.37 11.37 -7.99
C GLN A 180 7.73 11.88 -7.52
N ALA A 181 8.76 11.04 -7.50
CA ALA A 181 10.12 11.47 -7.19
C ALA A 181 10.65 12.46 -8.25
N ASN A 182 10.46 12.15 -9.54
CA ASN A 182 10.83 13.05 -10.62
C ASN A 182 10.02 14.35 -10.59
N ASP A 183 8.72 14.30 -10.33
CA ASP A 183 7.85 15.46 -10.23
C ASP A 183 8.26 16.38 -9.06
N LEU A 184 8.63 15.79 -7.91
CA LEU A 184 9.15 16.57 -6.79
C LEU A 184 10.50 17.22 -7.12
N LEU A 185 11.43 16.51 -7.76
CA LEU A 185 12.71 17.08 -8.20
C LEU A 185 12.50 18.24 -9.19
N ASP A 186 11.55 18.10 -10.12
CA ASP A 186 11.18 19.18 -11.04
C ASP A 186 10.63 20.40 -10.27
N SER A 187 9.78 20.19 -9.25
CA SER A 187 9.29 21.27 -8.40
C SER A 187 10.44 22.00 -7.69
N LEU A 188 11.32 21.24 -7.02
CA LEU A 188 12.47 21.81 -6.30
C LEU A 188 13.40 22.62 -7.23
N ALA A 189 13.68 22.08 -8.42
CA ALA A 189 14.48 22.78 -9.43
C ALA A 189 13.84 24.10 -9.91
N ASN A 190 12.51 24.22 -9.80
CA ASN A 190 11.74 25.41 -10.17
C ASN A 190 11.35 26.29 -8.97
N GLY A 191 12.08 26.19 -7.85
CA GLY A 191 11.90 27.01 -6.65
C GLY A 191 10.77 26.57 -5.73
N GLY A 192 10.24 25.35 -5.89
CA GLY A 192 9.42 24.68 -4.89
C GLY A 192 10.25 24.37 -3.64
N ARG A 193 9.58 24.21 -2.49
CA ARG A 193 10.20 23.89 -1.22
C ARG A 193 9.65 22.61 -0.63
N LEU A 194 10.51 21.87 0.07
CA LEU A 194 10.18 20.61 0.72
C LEU A 194 10.38 20.71 2.23
N THR A 195 9.36 20.39 2.97
CA THR A 195 9.43 20.09 4.41
C THR A 195 9.22 18.60 4.61
N VAL A 196 10.11 17.95 5.37
CA VAL A 196 9.95 16.56 5.79
C VAL A 196 9.77 16.49 7.30
N VAL A 197 8.75 15.80 7.75
CA VAL A 197 8.48 15.48 9.15
C VAL A 197 8.61 13.98 9.33
N ASP A 198 9.57 13.51 10.09
CA ASP A 198 9.79 12.07 10.32
C ASP A 198 10.47 11.83 11.67
N THR A 199 10.38 10.61 12.19
CA THR A 199 11.06 10.16 13.42
C THR A 199 12.54 9.86 13.19
N ARG A 200 13.01 9.88 11.95
CA ARG A 200 14.42 9.72 11.55
C ARG A 200 14.72 10.44 10.23
N ALA A 201 15.97 10.81 10.04
CA ALA A 201 16.41 11.28 8.74
C ALA A 201 16.37 10.14 7.68
N THR A 202 16.02 10.53 6.46
CA THR A 202 15.86 9.65 5.30
C THR A 202 16.53 10.25 4.07
N VAL A 203 16.64 9.50 2.98
CA VAL A 203 17.10 10.07 1.70
C VAL A 203 16.20 11.24 1.26
N THR A 204 14.91 11.19 1.56
CA THR A 204 13.99 12.28 1.24
C THR A 204 14.30 13.53 2.07
N SER A 205 14.57 13.40 3.36
CA SER A 205 14.90 14.54 4.21
C SER A 205 16.22 15.21 3.84
N SER A 206 17.17 14.48 3.19
CA SER A 206 18.41 15.09 2.69
C SER A 206 18.20 16.08 1.54
N LYS A 207 17.01 16.14 0.97
CA LYS A 207 16.60 17.11 -0.08
C LYS A 207 15.67 18.20 0.44
N ALA A 208 15.32 18.15 1.73
CA ALA A 208 14.36 19.06 2.33
C ALA A 208 15.00 20.42 2.66
N ASP A 209 14.24 21.49 2.46
CA ASP A 209 14.56 22.82 2.97
C ASP A 209 14.39 22.89 4.50
N ARG A 210 13.42 22.10 5.04
CA ARG A 210 13.16 21.96 6.48
C ARG A 210 13.00 20.47 6.82
N PHE A 211 13.68 20.04 7.87
CA PHE A 211 13.51 18.71 8.43
C PHE A 211 13.13 18.81 9.90
N PHE A 212 11.97 18.27 10.26
CA PHE A 212 11.49 18.20 11.63
C PHE A 212 11.59 16.76 12.15
N LEU A 213 12.47 16.56 13.12
CA LEU A 213 12.62 15.30 13.84
C LEU A 213 11.53 15.21 14.90
N ILE A 214 10.41 14.60 14.57
CA ILE A 214 9.23 14.53 15.44
C ILE A 214 9.29 13.34 16.42
N ARG A 215 8.74 13.51 17.61
CA ARG A 215 8.52 12.40 18.54
C ARG A 215 7.56 11.37 17.90
N PRO A 216 7.85 10.05 18.01
CA PRO A 216 7.03 9.01 17.39
C PRO A 216 5.56 9.07 17.84
N GLY A 217 4.65 9.17 16.87
CA GLY A 217 3.21 9.12 17.07
C GLY A 217 2.56 10.43 17.54
N THR A 218 3.25 11.57 17.45
CA THR A 218 2.71 12.88 17.85
C THR A 218 2.29 13.76 16.66
N ASP A 219 2.24 13.17 15.48
CA ASP A 219 1.88 13.85 14.22
C ASP A 219 0.55 14.58 14.27
N TYR A 220 -0.42 14.07 15.03
CA TYR A 220 -1.73 14.69 15.20
C TYR A 220 -1.64 16.07 15.85
N ALA A 221 -0.82 16.23 16.90
CA ALA A 221 -0.63 17.50 17.58
C ALA A 221 -0.03 18.57 16.65
N LEU A 222 0.94 18.20 15.80
CA LEU A 222 1.49 19.08 14.77
C LEU A 222 0.41 19.57 13.81
N ASN A 223 -0.36 18.63 13.25
CA ASN A 223 -1.38 18.95 12.25
C ASN A 223 -2.47 19.85 12.84
N MET A 224 -2.90 19.58 14.07
CA MET A 224 -3.91 20.39 14.75
C MET A 224 -3.41 21.80 15.07
N ALA A 225 -2.13 21.96 15.44
CA ALA A 225 -1.54 23.29 15.67
C ALA A 225 -1.47 24.10 14.36
N VAL A 226 -1.10 23.47 13.23
CA VAL A 226 -1.15 24.12 11.92
C VAL A 226 -2.56 24.59 11.58
N ILE A 227 -3.58 23.73 11.80
CA ILE A 227 -4.98 24.07 11.56
C ILE A 227 -5.41 25.22 12.49
N HIS A 228 -5.04 25.17 13.78
CA HIS A 228 -5.31 26.23 14.74
C HIS A 228 -4.79 27.59 14.26
N VAL A 229 -3.51 27.67 13.87
CA VAL A 229 -2.88 28.91 13.37
C VAL A 229 -3.56 29.39 12.08
N LEU A 230 -3.89 28.48 11.16
CA LEU A 230 -4.62 28.85 9.91
C LEU A 230 -5.96 29.50 10.21
N LEU A 231 -6.71 28.99 11.18
CA LEU A 231 -8.02 29.51 11.54
C LEU A 231 -7.94 30.78 12.39
N GLU A 232 -7.12 30.80 13.45
CA GLU A 232 -6.96 31.92 14.35
C GLU A 232 -6.47 33.17 13.62
N ARG A 233 -5.46 33.02 12.77
CA ARG A 233 -4.88 34.14 11.99
C ARG A 233 -5.56 34.36 10.64
N LYS A 234 -6.64 33.63 10.34
CA LYS A 234 -7.41 33.73 9.07
C LYS A 234 -6.50 33.59 7.83
N LEU A 235 -5.57 32.63 7.89
CA LEU A 235 -4.62 32.34 6.80
C LEU A 235 -5.16 31.30 5.80
N TYR A 236 -6.40 30.88 5.90
CA TYR A 236 -7.06 29.97 4.98
C TYR A 236 -7.72 30.72 3.81
N ASP A 237 -8.03 30.00 2.72
CA ASP A 237 -8.77 30.55 1.59
C ASP A 237 -10.27 30.69 1.96
N ALA A 238 -10.69 31.91 2.34
CA ALA A 238 -12.05 32.18 2.80
C ALA A 238 -13.11 31.95 1.69
N ALA A 239 -12.82 32.35 0.44
CA ALA A 239 -13.75 32.16 -0.66
C ALA A 239 -13.92 30.67 -1.01
N TYR A 240 -12.83 29.92 -1.01
CA TYR A 240 -12.89 28.47 -1.17
C TYR A 240 -13.65 27.81 -0.02
N ALA A 241 -13.38 28.22 1.21
CA ALA A 241 -14.03 27.67 2.41
C ALA A 241 -15.54 27.90 2.40
N GLU A 242 -16.01 29.10 2.09
CA GLU A 242 -17.43 29.43 1.97
C GLU A 242 -18.15 28.51 0.95
N LYS A 243 -17.52 28.30 -0.20
CA LYS A 243 -18.09 27.53 -1.29
C LYS A 243 -18.06 26.02 -1.03
N TRP A 244 -16.94 25.47 -0.53
CA TRP A 244 -16.65 24.05 -0.56
C TRP A 244 -16.56 23.37 0.80
N ILE A 245 -16.47 24.09 1.91
CA ILE A 245 -16.26 23.53 3.26
C ILE A 245 -17.54 23.62 4.08
N ALA A 246 -17.86 22.56 4.81
CA ALA A 246 -18.92 22.54 5.82
C ALA A 246 -18.27 22.48 7.24
N ASP A 247 -19.00 23.01 8.24
CA ASP A 247 -18.66 22.92 9.67
C ASP A 247 -17.32 23.60 10.09
N LEU A 248 -16.93 24.68 9.42
CA LEU A 248 -15.69 25.41 9.70
C LEU A 248 -15.64 25.95 11.15
N ASP A 249 -16.75 26.47 11.67
CA ASP A 249 -16.85 26.98 13.04
C ASP A 249 -16.68 25.86 14.08
N GLU A 250 -17.20 24.67 13.79
CA GLU A 250 -17.02 23.51 14.67
C GLU A 250 -15.56 23.07 14.68
N LEU A 251 -14.90 23.03 13.52
CA LEU A 251 -13.47 22.80 13.43
C LEU A 251 -12.68 23.80 14.28
N GLY A 252 -13.03 25.10 14.22
CA GLY A 252 -12.39 26.14 15.03
C GLY A 252 -12.51 25.87 16.54
N ARG A 253 -13.68 25.44 17.01
CA ARG A 253 -13.87 25.05 18.41
C ARG A 253 -13.03 23.83 18.80
N MET A 254 -12.93 22.84 17.93
CA MET A 254 -12.18 21.61 18.18
C MET A 254 -10.67 21.84 18.22
N THR A 255 -10.15 22.85 17.53
CA THR A 255 -8.72 23.16 17.45
C THR A 255 -8.24 24.16 18.50
N ALA A 256 -9.14 24.81 19.26
CA ALA A 256 -8.82 25.90 20.18
C ALA A 256 -7.77 25.56 21.26
N GLY A 257 -7.66 24.29 21.66
CA GLY A 257 -6.68 23.81 22.64
C GLY A 257 -5.33 23.38 22.06
N PHE A 258 -5.12 23.49 20.74
CA PHE A 258 -3.92 23.00 20.07
C PHE A 258 -3.01 24.17 19.61
N SER A 259 -2.57 25.01 20.55
CA SER A 259 -1.62 26.07 20.20
C SER A 259 -0.26 25.49 19.75
N PRO A 260 0.57 26.29 19.04
CA PRO A 260 1.94 25.87 18.68
C PRO A 260 2.78 25.44 19.89
N GLU A 261 2.63 26.08 21.06
CA GLU A 261 3.35 25.74 22.29
C GLU A 261 2.92 24.38 22.86
N VAL A 262 1.63 24.06 22.78
CA VAL A 262 1.10 22.73 23.15
C VAL A 262 1.65 21.67 22.23
N ALA A 263 1.72 21.95 20.91
CA ALA A 263 2.31 21.04 19.95
C ALA A 263 3.83 20.89 20.14
N GLU A 264 4.56 21.96 20.48
CA GLU A 264 6.00 21.90 20.83
C GLU A 264 6.24 20.94 22.00
N ALA A 265 5.48 21.07 23.08
CA ALA A 265 5.61 20.21 24.25
C ALA A 265 5.38 18.73 23.93
N GLU A 266 4.48 18.43 22.97
CA GLU A 266 4.15 17.07 22.57
C GLU A 266 5.10 16.52 21.50
N THR A 267 5.41 17.32 20.48
CA THR A 267 6.17 16.89 19.29
C THR A 267 7.67 17.07 19.41
N GLY A 268 8.12 18.02 20.21
CA GLY A 268 9.50 18.51 20.25
C GLY A 268 9.87 19.47 19.13
N ILE A 269 8.91 19.87 18.27
CA ILE A 269 9.12 20.85 17.21
C ILE A 269 8.86 22.25 17.79
N PRO A 270 9.79 23.23 17.68
CA PRO A 270 9.61 24.57 18.22
C PRO A 270 8.33 25.26 17.71
N ALA A 271 7.59 25.92 18.55
CA ALA A 271 6.36 26.65 18.21
C ALA A 271 6.59 27.65 17.08
N ALA A 272 7.73 28.38 17.11
CA ALA A 272 8.11 29.32 16.06
C ALA A 272 8.29 28.66 14.68
N ASP A 273 8.78 27.43 14.65
CA ASP A 273 8.95 26.68 13.39
C ASP A 273 7.60 26.19 12.85
N ILE A 274 6.66 25.80 13.71
CA ILE A 274 5.28 25.45 13.33
C ILE A 274 4.58 26.68 12.73
N GLU A 275 4.71 27.84 13.35
CA GLU A 275 4.16 29.11 12.82
C GLU A 275 4.78 29.49 11.49
N ALA A 276 6.11 29.41 11.38
CA ALA A 276 6.84 29.74 10.13
C ALA A 276 6.43 28.81 8.99
N LEU A 277 6.28 27.52 9.25
CA LEU A 277 5.76 26.55 8.28
C LEU A 277 4.35 26.92 7.84
N THR A 278 3.46 27.23 8.79
CA THR A 278 2.06 27.57 8.48
C THR A 278 1.96 28.83 7.62
N GLN A 279 2.76 29.86 7.90
CA GLN A 279 2.84 31.07 7.08
C GLN A 279 3.37 30.79 5.67
N ALA A 280 4.38 29.91 5.52
CA ALA A 280 4.91 29.53 4.22
C ALA A 280 3.85 28.80 3.37
N LEU A 281 3.09 27.90 3.98
CA LEU A 281 1.98 27.19 3.33
C LEU A 281 0.89 28.17 2.85
N ALA A 282 0.45 29.07 3.73
CA ALA A 282 -0.56 30.09 3.40
C ALA A 282 -0.12 30.98 2.23
N LYS A 283 1.16 31.38 2.21
CA LYS A 283 1.74 32.19 1.13
C LYS A 283 1.79 31.43 -0.21
N ALA A 284 1.98 30.11 -0.18
CA ALA A 284 2.07 29.26 -1.37
C ALA A 284 0.70 28.79 -1.90
N ALA A 285 -0.35 28.91 -1.08
CA ALA A 285 -1.70 28.45 -1.43
C ALA A 285 -2.18 28.99 -2.79
N PRO A 286 -2.90 28.22 -3.59
CA PRO A 286 -3.33 26.84 -3.39
C PRO A 286 -2.30 25.77 -3.85
N LYS A 287 -1.06 26.16 -4.20
CA LYS A 287 -0.02 25.26 -4.73
C LYS A 287 0.74 24.57 -3.62
N VAL A 288 0.01 23.88 -2.76
CA VAL A 288 0.54 23.18 -1.59
C VAL A 288 0.11 21.72 -1.60
N VAL A 289 1.00 20.86 -1.09
CA VAL A 289 0.71 19.46 -0.87
C VAL A 289 1.17 19.08 0.54
N TRP A 290 0.23 18.75 1.42
CA TRP A 290 0.52 18.08 2.69
C TRP A 290 0.09 16.63 2.58
N HIS A 291 1.05 15.69 2.62
CA HIS A 291 0.78 14.27 2.41
C HIS A 291 1.14 13.43 3.63
N PRO A 292 0.15 12.75 4.26
CA PRO A 292 0.41 11.79 5.32
C PRO A 292 1.02 10.52 4.73
N GLY A 293 2.19 10.15 5.21
CA GLY A 293 2.91 8.98 4.74
C GLY A 293 2.43 7.66 5.34
N TRP A 294 3.07 6.59 4.95
CA TRP A 294 2.73 5.25 5.41
C TRP A 294 2.87 5.09 6.93
N LYS A 295 3.88 5.69 7.56
CA LYS A 295 4.10 5.56 9.01
C LYS A 295 3.04 6.28 9.83
N THR A 296 2.54 7.43 9.39
CA THR A 296 1.49 8.17 10.10
C THR A 296 0.17 7.42 10.15
N SER A 297 -0.03 6.43 9.28
CA SER A 297 -1.25 5.63 9.21
C SER A 297 -1.18 4.32 10.02
N ARG A 298 -0.26 4.21 11.01
CA ARG A 298 0.03 2.97 11.76
C ARG A 298 -0.08 3.09 13.28
N TYR A 299 -0.78 4.09 13.76
CA TYR A 299 -1.10 4.30 15.17
C TYR A 299 -2.61 4.19 15.41
N THR A 300 -3.03 4.16 16.67
CA THR A 300 -4.45 4.09 17.04
C THR A 300 -5.22 5.40 16.80
N ASP A 301 -4.55 6.49 16.47
CA ASP A 301 -5.11 7.80 16.11
C ASP A 301 -4.81 8.20 14.64
N SER A 302 -4.33 7.30 13.85
CA SER A 302 -3.85 7.58 12.49
C SER A 302 -4.94 8.09 11.54
N PHE A 303 -6.19 7.71 11.77
CA PHE A 303 -7.31 8.27 11.04
C PHE A 303 -7.35 9.80 11.22
N PHE A 304 -7.16 10.30 12.44
CA PHE A 304 -7.14 11.73 12.72
C PHE A 304 -5.92 12.41 12.08
N VAL A 305 -4.74 11.78 12.14
CA VAL A 305 -3.53 12.31 11.48
C VAL A 305 -3.75 12.44 9.97
N CYS A 306 -4.24 11.41 9.32
CA CYS A 306 -4.50 11.45 7.88
C CYS A 306 -5.59 12.47 7.53
N ARG A 307 -6.65 12.53 8.33
CA ARG A 307 -7.77 13.43 8.13
C ARG A 307 -7.34 14.90 8.26
N THR A 308 -6.57 15.24 9.28
CA THR A 308 -6.06 16.60 9.49
C THR A 308 -5.08 17.03 8.40
N ALA A 309 -4.27 16.11 7.86
CA ALA A 309 -3.44 16.40 6.68
C ALA A 309 -4.29 16.81 5.46
N PHE A 310 -5.43 16.14 5.22
CA PHE A 310 -6.36 16.52 4.15
C PHE A 310 -7.11 17.82 4.48
N ILE A 311 -7.46 18.08 5.75
CA ILE A 311 -8.07 19.34 6.19
C ILE A 311 -7.13 20.53 5.91
N ILE A 312 -5.83 20.41 6.18
CA ILE A 312 -4.85 21.45 5.86
C ILE A 312 -4.87 21.78 4.37
N ASN A 313 -4.85 20.76 3.50
CA ASN A 313 -4.96 20.99 2.04
C ASN A 313 -6.27 21.68 1.65
N ALA A 314 -7.39 21.29 2.27
CA ALA A 314 -8.69 21.90 2.00
C ALA A 314 -8.77 23.37 2.43
N LEU A 315 -8.28 23.71 3.64
CA LEU A 315 -8.24 25.08 4.16
C LEU A 315 -7.40 26.00 3.27
N LEU A 316 -6.35 25.48 2.65
CA LEU A 316 -5.47 26.20 1.73
C LEU A 316 -5.98 26.21 0.28
N GLY A 317 -7.23 25.73 0.02
CA GLY A 317 -7.80 25.71 -1.32
C GLY A 317 -7.08 24.77 -2.30
N ALA A 318 -6.27 23.83 -1.79
CA ALA A 318 -5.43 22.97 -2.62
C ALA A 318 -6.21 21.79 -3.27
N VAL A 319 -7.37 21.41 -2.72
CA VAL A 319 -8.22 20.33 -3.27
C VAL A 319 -8.89 20.84 -4.55
N GLY A 320 -8.70 20.12 -5.67
CA GLY A 320 -9.13 20.53 -7.00
C GLY A 320 -8.19 21.54 -7.69
N ALA A 321 -7.08 21.94 -7.07
CA ALA A 321 -6.17 22.94 -7.60
C ALA A 321 -4.93 22.33 -8.25
N ARG A 322 -4.45 22.96 -9.34
CA ARG A 322 -3.14 22.66 -9.94
C ARG A 322 -2.02 23.03 -8.96
N GLY A 323 -1.10 22.09 -8.73
CA GLY A 323 -0.01 22.22 -7.76
C GLY A 323 -0.44 21.87 -6.33
N GLY A 324 -1.66 21.39 -6.15
CA GLY A 324 -2.23 20.84 -4.94
C GLY A 324 -2.67 19.39 -5.14
N LEU A 325 -3.97 19.13 -4.90
CA LEU A 325 -4.63 17.83 -5.01
C LEU A 325 -5.76 17.88 -6.06
N PRO A 326 -5.47 18.00 -7.38
CA PRO A 326 -6.51 17.92 -8.39
C PRO A 326 -7.22 16.58 -8.34
N LEU A 327 -8.50 16.56 -8.76
CA LEU A 327 -9.24 15.31 -8.92
C LEU A 327 -8.64 14.48 -10.04
N ALA A 328 -8.55 13.17 -9.85
CA ALA A 328 -8.16 12.24 -10.90
C ALA A 328 -9.27 12.19 -11.97
N ALA A 329 -8.94 12.58 -13.20
CA ALA A 329 -9.83 12.41 -14.34
C ALA A 329 -9.86 10.93 -14.77
N ARG A 330 -11.05 10.44 -15.05
CA ARG A 330 -11.27 9.13 -15.68
C ARG A 330 -11.35 9.30 -17.21
N PRO A 331 -11.31 8.23 -17.99
CA PRO A 331 -11.48 8.31 -19.44
C PRO A 331 -12.72 9.12 -19.85
N GLU A 332 -13.85 8.94 -19.15
CA GLU A 332 -15.12 9.61 -19.44
C GLU A 332 -15.03 11.14 -19.28
N ASP A 333 -14.22 11.59 -18.32
CA ASP A 333 -14.03 13.02 -18.04
C ASP A 333 -13.22 13.75 -19.15
N VAL A 334 -12.59 12.98 -20.06
CA VAL A 334 -11.89 13.49 -21.25
C VAL A 334 -12.56 13.05 -22.56
N GLY A 335 -13.81 12.60 -22.50
CA GLY A 335 -14.61 12.22 -23.68
C GLY A 335 -14.26 10.87 -24.28
N GLN A 336 -13.62 9.99 -23.53
CA GLN A 336 -13.26 8.64 -23.93
C GLN A 336 -14.04 7.61 -23.12
N LYS A 337 -14.27 6.42 -23.69
CA LYS A 337 -14.85 5.31 -22.93
C LYS A 337 -13.73 4.59 -22.16
N GLY A 338 -14.00 4.24 -20.90
CA GLY A 338 -13.12 3.38 -20.09
C GLY A 338 -13.08 1.92 -20.57
N LEU A 339 -12.17 1.15 -20.00
CA LEU A 339 -12.07 -0.29 -20.27
C LEU A 339 -13.32 -1.03 -19.83
N ASN A 340 -13.76 -2.02 -20.61
CA ASN A 340 -14.78 -2.93 -20.17
C ASN A 340 -14.29 -3.75 -18.97
N ARG A 341 -15.16 -3.92 -17.97
CA ARG A 341 -14.84 -4.59 -16.71
C ARG A 341 -15.35 -6.02 -16.72
N PHE A 342 -14.51 -6.96 -16.26
CA PHE A 342 -14.92 -8.37 -16.16
C PHE A 342 -16.03 -8.60 -15.14
N GLY A 343 -16.09 -7.75 -14.10
CA GLY A 343 -17.17 -7.77 -13.12
C GLY A 343 -18.56 -7.60 -13.72
N ASP A 344 -18.68 -6.87 -14.84
CA ASP A 344 -19.97 -6.62 -15.49
C ASP A 344 -20.55 -7.84 -16.21
N LEU A 345 -19.70 -8.90 -16.39
CA LEU A 345 -20.12 -10.18 -16.96
C LEU A 345 -20.84 -11.09 -15.94
N LEU A 346 -20.94 -10.68 -14.68
CA LEU A 346 -21.36 -11.52 -13.57
C LEU A 346 -22.44 -10.82 -12.71
N PRO A 347 -23.32 -11.59 -12.06
CA PRO A 347 -24.29 -11.01 -11.12
C PRO A 347 -23.58 -10.38 -9.91
N SER A 348 -24.26 -9.42 -9.28
CA SER A 348 -23.78 -8.82 -8.02
C SER A 348 -23.83 -9.83 -6.88
N VAL A 349 -22.86 -9.74 -5.95
CA VAL A 349 -22.88 -10.47 -4.69
C VAL A 349 -23.46 -9.56 -3.62
N THR A 350 -24.54 -10.01 -2.98
CA THR A 350 -25.27 -9.25 -1.94
C THR A 350 -24.95 -9.74 -0.51
N GLU A 351 -24.15 -10.77 -0.40
CA GLU A 351 -23.73 -11.32 0.89
C GLU A 351 -22.90 -10.32 1.71
N GLN A 352 -23.07 -10.36 3.03
CA GLN A 352 -22.28 -9.54 3.95
C GLN A 352 -20.80 -9.93 3.88
N ARG A 353 -19.91 -8.95 3.96
CA ARG A 353 -18.47 -9.18 4.00
C ARG A 353 -18.04 -9.69 5.37
N ALA A 354 -17.08 -10.60 5.39
CA ALA A 354 -16.52 -11.19 6.62
C ALA A 354 -15.82 -10.18 7.53
N ASP A 355 -15.33 -9.06 6.99
CA ASP A 355 -14.65 -7.99 7.74
C ASP A 355 -15.60 -7.02 8.46
N GLY A 356 -16.91 -7.13 8.22
CA GLY A 356 -17.92 -6.27 8.82
C GLY A 356 -18.17 -4.94 8.11
N VAL A 357 -17.41 -4.62 7.06
CA VAL A 357 -17.62 -3.38 6.28
C VAL A 357 -18.99 -3.39 5.61
N GLY A 358 -19.71 -2.28 5.71
CA GLY A 358 -21.05 -2.09 5.16
C GLY A 358 -22.20 -2.51 6.09
N TRP A 359 -21.98 -3.38 7.07
CA TRP A 359 -23.03 -3.84 7.98
C TRP A 359 -22.68 -3.66 9.47
N LYS A 360 -21.49 -4.10 9.92
CA LYS A 360 -20.98 -3.85 11.28
C LYS A 360 -20.31 -2.48 11.38
N TYR A 361 -19.69 -2.06 10.30
CA TYR A 361 -19.00 -0.79 10.15
C TYR A 361 -19.55 -0.01 8.95
N PRO A 362 -20.78 0.56 9.02
CA PRO A 362 -21.41 1.24 7.88
C PRO A 362 -20.65 2.49 7.44
N ALA A 363 -19.92 3.15 8.37
CA ALA A 363 -19.09 4.29 8.03
C ALA A 363 -17.98 3.95 7.02
N PHE A 364 -17.52 2.71 6.99
CA PHE A 364 -16.41 2.27 6.14
C PHE A 364 -16.85 1.75 4.75
N GLU A 365 -18.16 1.73 4.47
CA GLU A 365 -18.68 1.32 3.16
C GLU A 365 -18.08 2.16 2.03
N GLY A 366 -17.65 1.52 0.94
CA GLY A 366 -16.95 2.19 -0.18
C GLY A 366 -15.46 2.43 0.06
N GLY A 367 -14.94 2.11 1.25
CA GLY A 367 -13.51 2.10 1.54
C GLY A 367 -12.87 0.73 1.26
N PRO A 368 -11.56 0.59 1.54
CA PRO A 368 -10.87 -0.70 1.46
C PRO A 368 -11.44 -1.66 2.50
N GLY A 369 -11.23 -2.95 2.30
CA GLY A 369 -11.60 -3.93 3.30
C GLY A 369 -10.70 -3.90 4.54
N LEU A 370 -11.04 -4.70 5.53
CA LEU A 370 -10.29 -4.93 6.75
C LEU A 370 -9.83 -6.39 6.81
N LEU A 371 -8.77 -6.75 6.06
CA LEU A 371 -8.30 -8.14 5.98
C LEU A 371 -8.03 -8.74 7.36
N HIS A 372 -7.41 -7.98 8.26
CA HIS A 372 -7.13 -8.41 9.63
C HIS A 372 -8.42 -8.76 10.42
N SER A 373 -9.50 -7.97 10.23
CA SER A 373 -10.79 -8.25 10.86
C SER A 373 -11.43 -9.51 10.31
N ALA A 374 -11.38 -9.72 8.98
CA ALA A 374 -11.88 -10.92 8.35
C ALA A 374 -11.12 -12.18 8.83
N LEU A 375 -9.79 -12.11 8.95
CA LEU A 375 -8.97 -13.20 9.45
C LEU A 375 -9.22 -13.48 10.95
N SER A 376 -9.31 -12.43 11.78
CA SER A 376 -9.58 -12.59 13.23
C SER A 376 -10.96 -13.16 13.51
N ALA A 377 -11.91 -13.01 12.61
CA ALA A 377 -13.28 -13.56 12.75
C ALA A 377 -13.40 -15.07 12.43
N ILE A 378 -12.39 -15.66 11.75
CA ILE A 378 -12.42 -17.07 11.32
C ILE A 378 -12.69 -18.06 12.48
N PRO A 379 -12.00 -17.99 13.64
CA PRO A 379 -12.22 -18.93 14.72
C PRO A 379 -13.63 -18.90 15.31
N ALA A 380 -14.28 -17.73 15.29
CA ALA A 380 -15.64 -17.54 15.79
C ALA A 380 -16.73 -17.87 14.76
N ASN A 381 -16.36 -18.11 13.50
CA ASN A 381 -17.28 -18.21 12.36
C ASN A 381 -18.23 -16.97 12.24
N ASP A 382 -17.75 -15.80 12.56
CA ASP A 382 -18.50 -14.54 12.54
C ASP A 382 -18.21 -13.74 11.25
N PRO A 383 -19.21 -13.37 10.45
CA PRO A 383 -20.65 -13.67 10.54
C PRO A 383 -21.01 -15.06 9.98
N TYR A 384 -20.07 -15.78 9.43
CA TYR A 384 -20.20 -17.12 8.85
C TYR A 384 -18.82 -17.77 8.76
N PRO A 385 -18.76 -19.12 8.59
CA PRO A 385 -17.46 -19.78 8.47
C PRO A 385 -16.72 -19.39 7.20
N ILE A 386 -15.47 -18.94 7.34
CA ILE A 386 -14.49 -18.85 6.26
C ILE A 386 -13.69 -20.15 6.29
N LYS A 387 -13.69 -20.90 5.18
CA LYS A 387 -13.08 -22.24 5.08
C LYS A 387 -12.02 -22.36 4.00
N ALA A 388 -11.97 -21.40 3.05
CA ALA A 388 -10.89 -21.33 2.09
C ALA A 388 -10.25 -19.94 2.08
N LEU A 389 -8.91 -19.91 1.98
CA LEU A 389 -8.13 -18.73 1.69
C LEU A 389 -7.29 -18.96 0.43
N VAL A 390 -7.42 -18.07 -0.53
CA VAL A 390 -6.50 -18.00 -1.68
C VAL A 390 -5.70 -16.71 -1.60
N THR A 391 -4.38 -16.79 -1.64
CA THR A 391 -3.52 -15.60 -1.73
C THR A 391 -2.95 -15.45 -3.14
N TYR A 392 -2.90 -14.21 -3.62
CA TYR A 392 -2.23 -13.85 -4.87
C TYR A 392 -1.12 -12.85 -4.59
N GLN A 393 0.13 -13.30 -4.68
CA GLN A 393 1.31 -12.46 -4.46
C GLN A 393 1.27 -11.68 -3.13
N GLN A 394 0.60 -12.19 -2.12
CA GLN A 394 0.49 -11.60 -0.80
C GLN A 394 0.87 -12.60 0.28
N ASP A 395 1.46 -12.12 1.37
CA ASP A 395 2.00 -12.93 2.44
C ASP A 395 1.48 -12.46 3.82
N PRO A 396 0.21 -12.76 4.16
CA PRO A 396 -0.37 -12.34 5.44
C PRO A 396 0.46 -12.72 6.67
N LEU A 397 1.15 -13.86 6.67
CA LEU A 397 2.00 -14.28 7.78
C LEU A 397 3.26 -13.41 7.98
N ALA A 398 3.76 -12.77 6.92
CA ALA A 398 4.89 -11.85 7.02
C ALA A 398 4.45 -10.38 7.17
N GLU A 399 3.29 -10.02 6.62
CA GLU A 399 2.81 -8.63 6.55
C GLU A 399 2.01 -8.21 7.79
N LEU A 400 1.25 -9.16 8.37
CA LEU A 400 0.39 -8.88 9.53
C LEU A 400 1.12 -9.14 10.85
N PRO A 401 0.73 -8.44 11.93
CA PRO A 401 1.30 -8.69 13.25
C PRO A 401 0.84 -10.03 13.84
N ASP A 402 1.59 -10.51 14.84
CA ASP A 402 1.32 -11.76 15.56
C ASP A 402 1.16 -13.00 14.66
N PRO A 403 2.20 -13.38 13.88
CA PRO A 403 2.14 -14.50 12.96
C PRO A 403 1.84 -15.84 13.63
N GLN A 404 2.12 -16.00 14.95
CA GLN A 404 1.77 -17.22 15.70
C GLN A 404 0.26 -17.36 15.82
N LYS A 405 -0.44 -16.30 16.23
CA LYS A 405 -1.91 -16.28 16.27
C LYS A 405 -2.49 -16.53 14.88
N LEU A 406 -1.94 -15.87 13.87
CA LEU A 406 -2.42 -16.03 12.49
C LEU A 406 -2.19 -17.45 11.96
N THR A 407 -1.05 -18.09 12.26
CA THR A 407 -0.79 -19.49 11.89
C THR A 407 -1.86 -20.43 12.50
N ALA A 408 -2.21 -20.21 13.78
CA ALA A 408 -3.26 -20.98 14.43
C ALA A 408 -4.63 -20.78 13.77
N ILE A 409 -4.95 -19.55 13.37
CA ILE A 409 -6.17 -19.22 12.60
C ILE A 409 -6.18 -19.97 11.27
N LEU A 410 -5.10 -19.89 10.50
CA LEU A 410 -5.00 -20.55 9.19
C LEU A 410 -5.05 -22.08 9.27
N ALA A 411 -4.62 -22.67 10.39
CA ALA A 411 -4.72 -24.12 10.63
C ALA A 411 -6.16 -24.64 10.60
N GLY A 412 -7.16 -23.79 10.91
CA GLY A 412 -8.59 -24.13 10.90
C GLY A 412 -9.25 -24.07 9.52
N LEU A 413 -8.51 -23.71 8.44
CA LEU A 413 -9.04 -23.68 7.09
C LEU A 413 -9.05 -25.08 6.46
N ASP A 414 -10.10 -25.39 5.70
CA ASP A 414 -10.22 -26.61 4.91
C ASP A 414 -9.31 -26.55 3.66
N PHE A 415 -9.01 -25.34 3.16
CA PHE A 415 -8.17 -25.14 1.99
C PHE A 415 -7.40 -23.80 2.05
N LEU A 416 -6.08 -23.86 1.85
CA LEU A 416 -5.19 -22.72 1.70
C LEU A 416 -4.40 -22.87 0.40
N ALA A 417 -4.62 -22.00 -0.57
CA ALA A 417 -3.87 -21.98 -1.83
C ALA A 417 -3.10 -20.67 -2.01
N CYS A 418 -1.91 -20.75 -2.58
CA CYS A 418 -1.08 -19.60 -2.88
C CYS A 418 -0.70 -19.54 -4.36
N ILE A 419 -1.04 -18.43 -5.02
CA ILE A 419 -0.60 -18.09 -6.38
C ILE A 419 0.56 -17.12 -6.23
N THR A 420 1.79 -17.57 -6.43
CA THR A 420 2.97 -16.77 -6.10
C THR A 420 4.16 -17.01 -7.04
N SER A 421 4.94 -15.96 -7.29
CA SER A 421 6.19 -16.02 -8.05
C SER A 421 7.45 -16.12 -7.17
N ALA A 422 7.29 -16.07 -5.85
CA ALA A 422 8.38 -16.23 -4.88
C ALA A 422 7.86 -17.01 -3.66
N TRP A 423 8.73 -17.74 -2.96
CA TRP A 423 8.36 -18.35 -1.70
C TRP A 423 8.00 -17.28 -0.66
N SER A 424 6.96 -17.56 0.12
CA SER A 424 6.46 -16.72 1.21
C SER A 424 6.14 -17.58 2.44
N GLU A 425 6.02 -16.96 3.61
CA GLU A 425 5.61 -17.66 4.84
C GLU A 425 4.26 -18.35 4.67
N THR A 426 3.31 -17.65 4.05
CA THR A 426 1.96 -18.20 3.80
C THR A 426 2.00 -19.30 2.76
N ALA A 427 2.80 -19.17 1.70
CA ALA A 427 2.95 -20.22 0.68
C ALA A 427 3.59 -21.50 1.27
N TRP A 428 4.50 -21.36 2.25
CA TRP A 428 5.10 -22.50 2.94
C TRP A 428 4.08 -23.29 3.79
N GLN A 429 3.01 -22.61 4.23
CA GLN A 429 1.90 -23.21 4.96
C GLN A 429 0.74 -23.70 4.04
N ALA A 430 0.82 -23.45 2.73
CA ALA A 430 -0.28 -23.74 1.82
C ALA A 430 -0.52 -25.23 1.61
N ASP A 431 -1.76 -25.58 1.25
CA ASP A 431 -2.13 -26.92 0.76
C ASP A 431 -1.75 -27.09 -0.71
N LEU A 432 -1.85 -25.98 -1.49
CA LEU A 432 -1.54 -25.94 -2.91
C LEU A 432 -0.78 -24.67 -3.26
N VAL A 433 0.37 -24.82 -3.92
CA VAL A 433 1.13 -23.71 -4.50
C VAL A 433 1.00 -23.75 -6.01
N LEU A 434 0.50 -22.65 -6.58
CA LEU A 434 0.37 -22.42 -8.02
C LEU A 434 1.44 -21.40 -8.44
N PRO A 435 2.50 -21.81 -9.13
CA PRO A 435 3.62 -20.94 -9.45
C PRO A 435 3.26 -19.94 -10.53
N LEU A 436 3.30 -18.66 -10.15
CA LEU A 436 3.03 -17.54 -11.03
C LEU A 436 4.29 -17.16 -11.82
N SER A 437 4.18 -17.00 -13.14
CA SER A 437 5.27 -16.45 -13.92
C SER A 437 5.66 -15.05 -13.44
N PRO A 438 6.95 -14.73 -13.30
CA PRO A 438 7.41 -13.35 -13.06
C PRO A 438 6.90 -12.38 -14.13
N TYR A 439 6.87 -11.10 -13.80
CA TYR A 439 6.25 -10.09 -14.65
C TYR A 439 6.90 -9.92 -16.05
N LEU A 440 8.16 -10.30 -16.21
CA LEU A 440 8.83 -10.29 -17.52
C LEU A 440 8.52 -11.55 -18.37
N GLU A 441 7.99 -12.59 -17.73
CA GLU A 441 7.64 -13.88 -18.36
C GLU A 441 6.13 -14.02 -18.61
N ARG A 442 5.32 -12.98 -18.42
CA ARG A 442 3.86 -13.04 -18.62
C ARG A 442 3.28 -11.75 -19.18
N GLU A 443 2.19 -11.91 -19.89
CA GLU A 443 1.25 -10.85 -20.22
C GLU A 443 0.34 -10.55 -19.02
N SER A 444 -0.27 -9.36 -19.02
CA SER A 444 -1.32 -9.00 -18.06
C SER A 444 -2.51 -8.38 -18.78
N LEU A 445 -3.58 -8.14 -18.02
CA LEU A 445 -4.68 -7.30 -18.45
C LEU A 445 -4.16 -5.93 -18.90
N ILE A 446 -4.97 -5.17 -19.65
CA ILE A 446 -4.75 -3.74 -19.81
C ILE A 446 -5.21 -3.06 -18.52
N ALA A 447 -4.38 -2.17 -17.99
CA ALA A 447 -4.70 -1.36 -16.82
C ALA A 447 -5.24 0.00 -17.24
N GLN A 448 -6.29 0.47 -16.58
CA GLN A 448 -6.73 1.85 -16.62
C GLN A 448 -6.07 2.62 -15.48
N LEU A 449 -5.47 3.75 -15.81
CA LEU A 449 -4.87 4.69 -14.87
C LEU A 449 -5.66 5.99 -14.92
N ASP A 450 -6.32 6.33 -13.82
CA ASP A 450 -6.97 7.62 -13.66
C ASP A 450 -5.93 8.64 -13.16
N GLY A 451 -6.11 9.92 -13.51
CA GLY A 451 -5.15 10.95 -13.17
C GLY A 451 -5.36 12.23 -13.97
N VAL A 452 -4.48 13.21 -13.85
CA VAL A 452 -4.57 14.43 -14.69
C VAL A 452 -4.41 14.13 -16.19
N LYS A 453 -3.82 12.97 -16.51
CA LYS A 453 -3.77 12.40 -17.86
C LYS A 453 -4.19 10.93 -17.76
N PRO A 454 -5.49 10.62 -17.86
CA PRO A 454 -5.92 9.23 -17.85
C PRO A 454 -5.29 8.47 -19.01
N ALA A 455 -4.93 7.22 -18.75
CA ALA A 455 -4.18 6.40 -19.69
C ALA A 455 -4.55 4.91 -19.58
N PHE A 456 -4.29 4.17 -20.65
CA PHE A 456 -4.27 2.71 -20.63
C PHE A 456 -2.82 2.21 -20.69
N LEU A 457 -2.51 1.18 -19.91
CA LEU A 457 -1.17 0.64 -19.73
C LEU A 457 -1.17 -0.87 -19.99
N LEU A 458 -0.28 -1.35 -20.84
CA LEU A 458 -0.18 -2.77 -21.21
C LEU A 458 1.15 -3.38 -20.76
N ARG A 459 1.06 -4.46 -19.99
CA ARG A 459 2.24 -5.31 -19.73
C ARG A 459 2.33 -6.40 -20.77
N ARG A 460 3.45 -6.40 -21.51
CA ARG A 460 3.80 -7.44 -22.48
C ARG A 460 4.83 -8.39 -21.88
N ARG A 461 4.75 -9.66 -22.24
CA ARG A 461 5.78 -10.65 -21.95
C ARG A 461 7.06 -10.30 -22.69
N CYS A 462 8.19 -10.36 -22.00
CA CYS A 462 9.50 -10.07 -22.56
C CYS A 462 10.29 -11.34 -22.94
N ALA A 463 10.10 -12.41 -22.17
CA ALA A 463 10.73 -13.71 -22.42
C ALA A 463 9.75 -14.85 -22.10
N SER A 464 9.97 -16.01 -22.68
CA SER A 464 9.21 -17.22 -22.35
C SER A 464 9.43 -17.63 -20.89
N PRO A 465 8.44 -18.25 -20.21
CA PRO A 465 8.62 -18.75 -18.85
C PRO A 465 9.78 -19.76 -18.78
N ARG A 466 10.71 -19.50 -17.85
CA ARG A 466 11.87 -20.37 -17.62
C ARG A 466 11.48 -21.71 -16.99
N PHE A 467 10.41 -21.74 -16.22
CA PHE A 467 9.91 -22.92 -15.54
C PHE A 467 8.46 -23.19 -15.90
N ASP A 468 7.89 -24.26 -15.37
CA ASP A 468 6.49 -24.65 -15.56
C ASP A 468 5.54 -23.74 -14.73
N THR A 469 5.56 -22.43 -15.06
CA THR A 469 4.77 -21.38 -14.41
C THR A 469 3.75 -20.79 -15.39
N ARG A 470 2.68 -20.19 -14.89
CA ARG A 470 1.62 -19.58 -15.71
C ARG A 470 1.34 -18.13 -15.34
N ALA A 471 0.78 -17.38 -16.29
CA ALA A 471 0.21 -16.05 -16.02
C ALA A 471 -1.06 -16.17 -15.17
N ASP A 472 -1.42 -15.10 -14.48
CA ASP A 472 -2.61 -15.06 -13.64
C ASP A 472 -3.92 -15.26 -14.44
N TRP A 473 -4.01 -14.72 -15.63
CA TRP A 473 -5.17 -14.92 -16.51
C TRP A 473 -5.32 -16.40 -16.96
N GLU A 474 -4.23 -17.14 -17.14
CA GLU A 474 -4.26 -18.58 -17.46
C GLU A 474 -4.76 -19.40 -16.26
N ILE A 475 -4.26 -19.06 -15.06
CA ILE A 475 -4.67 -19.74 -13.82
C ILE A 475 -6.16 -19.48 -13.56
N VAL A 476 -6.58 -18.21 -13.60
CA VAL A 476 -7.98 -17.82 -13.36
C VAL A 476 -8.91 -18.38 -14.44
N GLY A 477 -8.54 -18.28 -15.73
CA GLY A 477 -9.32 -18.84 -16.84
C GLY A 477 -9.45 -20.37 -16.75
N GLY A 478 -8.37 -21.06 -16.35
CA GLY A 478 -8.39 -22.51 -16.12
C GLY A 478 -9.27 -22.94 -14.96
N LEU A 479 -9.30 -22.18 -13.86
CA LEU A 479 -10.23 -22.38 -12.73
C LEU A 479 -11.67 -22.03 -13.12
N ALA A 480 -11.87 -20.91 -13.81
CA ALA A 480 -13.19 -20.45 -14.25
C ALA A 480 -13.90 -21.51 -15.10
N ARG A 481 -13.18 -22.09 -16.07
CA ARG A 481 -13.74 -23.18 -16.90
C ARG A 481 -14.17 -24.37 -16.08
N ARG A 482 -13.38 -24.84 -15.10
CA ARG A 482 -13.71 -25.98 -14.25
C ARG A 482 -14.84 -25.71 -13.26
N LEU A 483 -15.08 -24.45 -12.96
CA LEU A 483 -16.14 -24.00 -12.04
C LEU A 483 -17.40 -23.51 -12.77
N GLY A 484 -17.47 -23.70 -14.11
CA GLY A 484 -18.63 -23.31 -14.92
C GLY A 484 -18.79 -21.80 -15.14
N MET A 485 -17.71 -21.03 -15.02
CA MET A 485 -17.70 -19.57 -15.23
C MET A 485 -17.21 -19.25 -16.67
N GLU A 486 -17.95 -19.66 -17.68
CA GLU A 486 -17.54 -19.59 -19.10
C GLU A 486 -17.20 -18.17 -19.55
N SER A 487 -17.88 -17.15 -19.02
CA SER A 487 -17.61 -15.73 -19.34
C SER A 487 -16.22 -15.24 -18.90
N LEU A 488 -15.55 -15.95 -18.00
CA LEU A 488 -14.19 -15.66 -17.51
C LEU A 488 -13.16 -16.68 -18.00
N ALA A 489 -13.55 -17.68 -18.79
CA ALA A 489 -12.70 -18.81 -19.24
C ALA A 489 -11.86 -18.43 -20.46
N PHE A 490 -11.21 -17.26 -20.45
CA PHE A 490 -10.34 -16.79 -21.53
C PHE A 490 -9.21 -17.79 -21.82
N THR A 491 -8.84 -17.92 -23.10
CA THR A 491 -7.81 -18.84 -23.58
C THR A 491 -6.61 -18.15 -24.20
N SER A 492 -6.72 -16.84 -24.46
CA SER A 492 -5.62 -16.03 -24.96
C SER A 492 -5.61 -14.63 -24.36
N PRO A 493 -4.45 -13.97 -24.24
CA PRO A 493 -4.39 -12.58 -23.81
C PRO A 493 -5.03 -11.63 -24.83
N GLU A 494 -5.01 -11.97 -26.11
CA GLU A 494 -5.63 -11.21 -27.21
C GLU A 494 -7.15 -11.11 -27.04
N ASP A 495 -7.82 -12.18 -26.61
CA ASP A 495 -9.26 -12.16 -26.34
C ASP A 495 -9.59 -11.28 -25.14
N ILE A 496 -8.74 -11.31 -24.10
CA ILE A 496 -8.85 -10.44 -22.93
C ILE A 496 -8.73 -8.97 -23.35
N TRP A 497 -7.69 -8.63 -24.09
CA TRP A 497 -7.44 -7.24 -24.52
C TRP A 497 -8.52 -6.75 -25.49
N LYS A 498 -8.98 -7.61 -26.40
CA LYS A 498 -10.10 -7.30 -27.30
C LYS A 498 -11.38 -7.01 -26.53
N PHE A 499 -11.70 -7.81 -25.51
CA PHE A 499 -12.83 -7.54 -24.62
C PHE A 499 -12.67 -6.19 -23.92
N GLN A 500 -11.54 -5.93 -23.28
CA GLN A 500 -11.29 -4.71 -22.52
C GLN A 500 -11.36 -3.45 -23.40
N LEU A 501 -10.79 -3.49 -24.62
CA LEU A 501 -10.72 -2.34 -25.53
C LEU A 501 -11.98 -2.11 -26.34
N ASN A 502 -12.95 -3.02 -26.33
CA ASN A 502 -14.12 -2.92 -27.18
C ASN A 502 -14.92 -1.63 -26.90
N GLY A 503 -15.05 -0.79 -27.91
CA GLY A 503 -15.74 0.49 -27.86
C GLY A 503 -14.95 1.67 -27.27
N THR A 504 -13.67 1.48 -26.88
CA THR A 504 -12.83 2.56 -26.36
C THR A 504 -12.20 3.43 -27.45
N GLY A 505 -12.18 2.95 -28.70
CA GLY A 505 -11.47 3.62 -29.79
C GLY A 505 -9.96 3.37 -29.81
N VAL A 506 -9.38 2.76 -28.76
CA VAL A 506 -7.97 2.40 -28.67
C VAL A 506 -7.75 1.00 -29.24
N ARG A 507 -6.71 0.80 -30.02
CA ARG A 507 -6.34 -0.47 -30.63
C ARG A 507 -5.08 -1.02 -29.98
N LEU A 508 -4.90 -2.34 -30.01
CA LEU A 508 -3.75 -3.01 -29.41
C LEU A 508 -2.40 -2.50 -29.99
N GLN A 509 -2.36 -2.16 -31.26
CA GLN A 509 -1.17 -1.61 -31.91
C GLN A 509 -0.77 -0.20 -31.39
N ASP A 510 -1.69 0.54 -30.79
CA ASP A 510 -1.40 1.87 -30.26
C ASP A 510 -0.46 1.81 -29.03
N PHE A 511 -0.32 0.62 -28.41
CA PHE A 511 0.66 0.34 -27.35
C PHE A 511 2.06 0.01 -27.86
N ASP A 512 2.25 -0.24 -29.17
CA ASP A 512 3.53 -0.75 -29.70
C ASP A 512 4.68 0.25 -29.53
N ALA A 513 4.36 1.54 -29.59
CA ALA A 513 5.36 2.61 -29.52
C ALA A 513 5.98 2.77 -28.11
N LYS A 514 5.17 2.64 -27.04
CA LYS A 514 5.63 2.94 -25.67
C LYS A 514 4.92 2.16 -24.55
N GLY A 515 4.07 1.19 -24.86
CA GLY A 515 3.35 0.37 -23.86
C GLY A 515 2.27 1.11 -23.05
N ILE A 516 2.07 2.41 -23.30
CA ILE A 516 1.07 3.26 -22.66
C ILE A 516 0.37 4.12 -23.72
N VAL A 517 -0.95 4.30 -23.58
CA VAL A 517 -1.76 5.17 -24.43
C VAL A 517 -2.39 6.22 -23.52
N GLU A 518 -1.90 7.47 -23.60
CA GLU A 518 -2.52 8.63 -22.95
C GLU A 518 -3.81 9.00 -23.71
N LEU A 519 -4.92 9.17 -22.98
CA LEU A 519 -6.24 9.43 -23.57
C LEU A 519 -6.49 10.91 -23.84
N THR A 520 -5.61 11.78 -23.40
CA THR A 520 -5.64 13.21 -23.69
C THR A 520 -4.23 13.75 -23.94
N GLY A 521 -4.11 14.71 -24.89
CA GLY A 521 -2.83 15.36 -25.17
C GLY A 521 -2.38 16.35 -24.09
N GLN A 522 -3.31 16.89 -23.31
CA GLN A 522 -3.06 17.87 -22.25
C GLN A 522 -3.55 17.37 -20.89
N PRO A 523 -2.86 17.75 -19.79
CA PRO A 523 -3.36 17.46 -18.45
C PRO A 523 -4.72 18.12 -18.20
N ASN A 524 -5.63 17.38 -17.56
CA ASN A 524 -6.89 17.91 -17.08
C ASN A 524 -6.71 18.43 -15.64
N TYR A 525 -6.52 19.73 -15.50
CA TYR A 525 -6.45 20.44 -14.23
C TYR A 525 -7.71 21.28 -13.99
N GLY A 526 -8.85 20.86 -14.52
CA GLY A 526 -10.09 21.60 -14.35
C GLY A 526 -10.32 21.96 -12.87
N PRO A 527 -10.67 23.21 -12.54
CA PRO A 527 -11.14 23.57 -11.20
C PRO A 527 -12.38 22.76 -10.89
N LEU A 528 -12.75 22.63 -9.62
CA LEU A 528 -14.03 22.05 -9.25
C LEU A 528 -15.13 22.75 -10.03
N ALA A 529 -15.82 22.00 -10.91
CA ALA A 529 -16.76 22.55 -11.87
C ALA A 529 -17.92 23.26 -11.14
N GLU A 530 -18.54 24.22 -11.82
CA GLU A 530 -19.79 24.80 -11.31
C GLU A 530 -20.85 23.70 -11.20
N GLY A 531 -21.50 23.60 -10.03
CA GLY A 531 -22.44 22.53 -9.74
C GLY A 531 -21.81 21.22 -9.25
N PHE A 532 -20.47 21.10 -9.17
CA PHE A 532 -19.83 19.96 -8.53
C PHE A 532 -20.30 19.84 -7.07
N ARG A 533 -20.55 18.62 -6.63
CA ARG A 533 -20.86 18.30 -5.24
C ARG A 533 -19.97 17.13 -4.80
N PHE A 534 -19.36 17.28 -3.64
CA PHE A 534 -18.71 16.14 -3.00
C PHE A 534 -19.77 15.08 -2.66
N PRO A 535 -19.50 13.78 -2.81
CA PRO A 535 -20.44 12.72 -2.46
C PRO A 535 -20.52 12.49 -0.94
N THR A 536 -20.64 13.58 -0.20
CA THR A 536 -20.87 13.67 1.25
C THR A 536 -22.33 14.06 1.52
N ASP A 537 -22.78 13.94 2.75
CA ASP A 537 -24.17 14.31 3.13
C ASP A 537 -24.45 15.81 2.89
N SER A 538 -23.47 16.67 3.16
CA SER A 538 -23.59 18.13 2.93
C SER A 538 -23.40 18.54 1.46
N GLY A 539 -22.83 17.67 0.63
CA GLY A 539 -22.36 17.99 -0.71
C GLY A 539 -21.07 18.83 -0.73
N LYS A 540 -20.43 19.04 0.41
CA LYS A 540 -19.19 19.79 0.61
C LYS A 540 -18.13 18.92 1.28
N ILE A 541 -16.91 19.45 1.45
CA ILE A 541 -15.85 18.85 2.27
C ILE A 541 -16.27 18.97 3.74
N GLU A 542 -16.49 17.86 4.42
CA GLU A 542 -17.01 17.82 5.78
C GLU A 542 -15.89 17.88 6.83
N MET A 543 -15.69 19.03 7.49
CA MET A 543 -14.75 19.16 8.60
C MET A 543 -15.18 18.29 9.80
N VAL A 544 -16.47 18.05 9.95
CA VAL A 544 -17.05 17.04 10.83
C VAL A 544 -17.92 16.11 10.00
N SER A 545 -17.55 14.85 9.91
CA SER A 545 -18.27 13.91 9.04
C SER A 545 -19.61 13.51 9.63
N PHE A 546 -20.70 13.80 8.94
CA PHE A 546 -22.05 13.35 9.33
C PHE A 546 -22.16 11.82 9.31
N ARG A 547 -21.53 11.18 8.35
CA ARG A 547 -21.50 9.72 8.23
C ARG A 547 -20.83 9.05 9.44
N TRP A 548 -19.67 9.55 9.90
CA TRP A 548 -18.98 9.06 11.11
C TRP A 548 -19.78 9.35 12.38
N ARG A 549 -20.29 10.57 12.50
CA ARG A 549 -21.10 11.01 13.65
C ARG A 549 -22.35 10.12 13.84
N ARG A 550 -23.06 9.74 12.78
CA ARG A 550 -24.20 8.81 12.86
C ARG A 550 -23.85 7.44 13.42
N GLN A 551 -22.60 7.03 13.33
CA GLN A 551 -22.10 5.75 13.87
C GLN A 551 -21.43 5.91 15.25
N GLY A 552 -21.52 7.09 15.87
CA GLY A 552 -20.86 7.39 17.14
C GLY A 552 -19.33 7.46 17.05
N LEU A 553 -18.79 7.59 15.84
CA LEU A 553 -17.36 7.70 15.58
C LEU A 553 -16.93 9.18 15.58
N ALA A 554 -15.78 9.46 16.20
CA ALA A 554 -15.20 10.80 16.17
C ALA A 554 -14.60 11.13 14.81
N SER A 555 -14.78 12.37 14.36
CA SER A 555 -14.11 12.91 13.16
C SER A 555 -12.74 13.49 13.49
N LEU A 556 -12.54 13.99 14.70
CA LEU A 556 -11.28 14.47 15.25
C LEU A 556 -11.16 13.96 16.67
N GLY A 557 -9.94 13.67 17.11
CA GLY A 557 -9.62 13.24 18.46
C GLY A 557 -9.43 14.43 19.41
N SER A 558 -9.56 14.19 20.71
CA SER A 558 -9.04 15.08 21.75
C SER A 558 -7.51 14.98 21.80
N LEU A 559 -6.85 16.00 22.34
CA LEU A 559 -5.44 15.90 22.69
C LEU A 559 -5.28 14.90 23.84
N ALA A 560 -4.67 13.76 23.51
CA ALA A 560 -4.23 12.79 24.51
C ALA A 560 -2.71 12.67 24.40
N PRO A 561 -1.94 13.17 25.40
CA PRO A 561 -0.49 13.02 25.38
C PRO A 561 -0.11 11.54 25.28
N ARG A 562 0.86 11.23 24.42
CA ARG A 562 1.35 9.86 24.29
C ARG A 562 2.29 9.49 25.43
N ASP A 563 2.13 8.27 25.93
CA ASP A 563 3.07 7.69 26.87
C ASP A 563 4.48 7.68 26.28
N ARG A 564 5.43 8.20 27.06
CA ARG A 564 6.85 8.23 26.70
C ARG A 564 7.51 6.91 27.07
N PRO A 565 8.32 6.35 26.18
CA PRO A 565 9.18 5.22 26.54
C PRO A 565 10.09 5.56 27.72
N THR A 566 10.28 4.61 28.62
CA THR A 566 11.21 4.71 29.74
C THR A 566 12.62 4.31 29.34
N ALA A 567 13.62 4.54 30.20
CA ALA A 567 15.00 4.18 29.91
C ALA A 567 15.14 2.70 29.48
N GLY A 568 15.80 2.45 28.37
CA GLY A 568 15.98 1.12 27.79
C GLY A 568 14.78 0.61 26.98
N THR A 569 13.70 1.40 26.88
CA THR A 569 12.56 1.06 26.02
C THR A 569 12.42 2.08 24.89
N PHE A 570 11.87 1.65 23.76
CA PHE A 570 11.75 2.46 22.54
C PHE A 570 10.46 2.12 21.82
N ARG A 571 9.80 3.11 21.23
CA ARG A 571 8.70 2.85 20.32
C ARG A 571 9.22 2.25 19.02
N LEU A 572 8.73 1.06 18.70
CA LEU A 572 9.12 0.36 17.47
C LEU A 572 8.46 1.04 16.26
N THR A 573 9.28 1.61 15.39
CA THR A 573 8.84 2.21 14.14
C THR A 573 9.28 1.35 12.96
N LEU A 574 8.39 1.18 11.99
CA LEU A 574 8.62 0.39 10.79
C LEU A 574 8.59 1.27 9.55
N GLY A 575 9.33 0.90 8.52
CA GLY A 575 9.25 1.61 7.24
C GLY A 575 9.98 0.89 6.12
N GLY A 576 9.59 1.20 4.88
CA GLY A 576 10.21 0.65 3.69
C GLY A 576 11.65 1.12 3.47
N CYS A 577 12.36 0.41 2.61
CA CYS A 577 13.68 0.78 2.11
C CYS A 577 13.71 0.73 0.58
N GLY A 578 14.77 1.26 -0.02
CA GLY A 578 14.92 1.27 -1.48
C GLY A 578 15.20 -0.09 -2.11
N LEU A 579 15.63 -1.07 -1.30
CA LEU A 579 16.08 -2.39 -1.78
C LEU A 579 14.96 -3.43 -1.75
N HIS A 580 14.26 -3.57 -0.65
CA HIS A 580 13.26 -4.63 -0.49
C HIS A 580 11.84 -4.10 -0.42
N ASP A 581 10.91 -4.91 -0.95
CA ASP A 581 9.46 -4.72 -0.85
C ASP A 581 8.91 -5.81 0.08
N GLU A 582 8.91 -5.48 1.35
CA GLU A 582 8.55 -6.36 2.47
C GLU A 582 9.18 -7.77 2.32
N GLY A 583 8.42 -8.83 2.21
CA GLY A 583 8.98 -10.18 2.07
C GLY A 583 9.26 -10.64 0.64
N HIS A 584 8.67 -9.98 -0.37
CA HIS A 584 8.63 -10.51 -1.74
C HIS A 584 9.96 -10.51 -2.49
N THR A 585 10.89 -9.66 -2.11
CA THR A 585 12.16 -9.47 -2.81
C THR A 585 13.37 -9.99 -2.07
N LEU A 586 13.20 -10.55 -0.86
CA LEU A 586 14.31 -10.96 0.00
C LEU A 586 15.17 -12.08 -0.61
N ASN A 587 14.58 -12.97 -1.41
CA ASN A 587 15.31 -14.02 -2.11
C ASN A 587 15.94 -13.56 -3.43
N ASN A 588 15.67 -12.34 -3.89
CA ASN A 588 16.29 -11.82 -5.10
C ASN A 588 17.82 -11.77 -4.92
N PRO A 589 18.63 -12.46 -5.75
CA PRO A 589 20.07 -12.61 -5.51
C PRO A 589 20.84 -11.29 -5.49
N LEU A 590 20.42 -10.31 -6.30
CA LEU A 590 21.06 -8.99 -6.35
C LEU A 590 20.71 -8.15 -5.11
N LEU A 591 19.45 -8.09 -4.74
CA LEU A 591 18.98 -7.28 -3.61
C LEU A 591 19.44 -7.88 -2.28
N HIS A 592 19.37 -9.21 -2.14
CA HIS A 592 19.89 -9.93 -0.96
C HIS A 592 21.36 -9.66 -0.73
N LYS A 593 22.19 -9.63 -1.79
CA LYS A 593 23.62 -9.30 -1.67
C LYS A 593 23.86 -7.90 -1.10
N GLN A 594 22.97 -6.94 -1.42
CA GLN A 594 23.08 -5.56 -0.95
C GLN A 594 22.57 -5.38 0.49
N MET A 595 21.50 -6.09 0.86
CA MET A 595 20.88 -6.02 2.17
C MET A 595 20.40 -7.41 2.60
N PRO A 596 21.28 -8.26 3.14
CA PRO A 596 20.93 -9.63 3.52
C PRO A 596 20.09 -9.72 4.80
N GLU A 597 20.13 -8.69 5.65
CA GLU A 597 19.42 -8.62 6.93
C GLU A 597 19.01 -7.19 7.25
N ASN A 598 17.99 -7.02 8.09
CA ASN A 598 17.66 -5.72 8.65
C ASN A 598 18.51 -5.41 9.89
N VAL A 599 18.56 -4.13 10.26
CA VAL A 599 19.24 -3.63 11.46
C VAL A 599 18.28 -2.78 12.27
N LEU A 600 18.51 -2.67 13.57
CA LEU A 600 17.78 -1.77 14.46
C LEU A 600 18.50 -0.44 14.55
N TRP A 601 17.90 0.60 14.05
CA TRP A 601 18.41 1.95 14.21
C TRP A 601 18.03 2.48 15.59
N LEU A 602 19.02 2.98 16.31
CA LEU A 602 18.87 3.64 17.62
C LEU A 602 19.59 4.98 17.63
N ASN A 603 19.07 5.90 18.43
CA ASN A 603 19.78 7.14 18.71
C ASN A 603 21.10 6.85 19.44
N GLN A 604 22.15 7.59 19.06
CA GLN A 604 23.51 7.37 19.58
C GLN A 604 23.60 7.58 21.09
N ASP A 605 23.01 8.65 21.61
CA ASP A 605 23.04 8.99 23.04
C ASP A 605 22.20 8.00 23.87
N ALA A 606 21.01 7.64 23.36
CA ALA A 606 20.17 6.64 24.01
C ALA A 606 20.85 5.26 24.06
N ALA A 607 21.57 4.87 23.02
CA ALA A 607 22.33 3.62 22.98
C ALA A 607 23.56 3.68 23.90
N ALA A 608 24.28 4.82 23.95
CA ALA A 608 25.41 5.02 24.86
C ALA A 608 25.02 4.88 26.33
N ALA A 609 23.84 5.37 26.71
CA ALA A 609 23.28 5.22 28.07
C ALA A 609 23.04 3.74 28.45
N LEU A 610 22.89 2.84 27.44
CA LEU A 610 22.74 1.39 27.63
C LEU A 610 24.07 0.64 27.44
N GLY A 611 25.18 1.34 27.18
CA GLY A 611 26.50 0.74 26.88
C GLY A 611 26.54 -0.04 25.56
N ILE A 612 25.63 0.28 24.61
CA ILE A 612 25.54 -0.37 23.30
C ILE A 612 26.37 0.41 22.29
N LYS A 613 27.18 -0.31 21.49
CA LYS A 613 28.03 0.25 20.42
C LYS A 613 27.44 -0.05 19.04
N ASP A 614 27.83 0.76 18.06
CA ASP A 614 27.44 0.53 16.67
C ASP A 614 27.91 -0.84 16.17
N GLY A 615 27.03 -1.52 15.42
CA GLY A 615 27.28 -2.87 14.91
C GLY A 615 27.12 -4.01 15.92
N GLU A 616 26.94 -3.75 17.22
CA GLU A 616 26.67 -4.80 18.21
C GLU A 616 25.34 -5.48 17.97
N THR A 617 25.23 -6.75 18.33
CA THR A 617 23.96 -7.49 18.38
C THR A 617 23.31 -7.31 19.75
N VAL A 618 22.07 -6.89 19.77
CA VAL A 618 21.27 -6.67 20.99
C VAL A 618 20.10 -7.64 21.07
N GLY A 619 19.63 -7.88 22.28
CA GLY A 619 18.36 -8.52 22.54
C GLY A 619 17.23 -7.48 22.47
N VAL A 620 16.13 -7.83 21.81
CA VAL A 620 14.90 -7.03 21.78
C VAL A 620 13.75 -7.88 22.29
N SER A 621 12.84 -7.28 23.07
CA SER A 621 11.69 -8.01 23.61
C SER A 621 10.45 -7.13 23.79
N VAL A 622 9.28 -7.78 23.69
CA VAL A 622 7.96 -7.24 24.04
C VAL A 622 7.19 -8.38 24.72
N GLN A 623 6.81 -8.21 25.99
CA GLN A 623 6.16 -9.26 26.78
C GLN A 623 6.98 -10.58 26.74
N ASP A 624 6.37 -11.69 26.30
CA ASP A 624 6.97 -13.02 26.14
C ASP A 624 7.71 -13.21 24.80
N ARG A 625 7.67 -12.23 23.91
CA ARG A 625 8.30 -12.29 22.59
C ARG A 625 9.69 -11.66 22.64
N SER A 626 10.64 -12.30 22.00
CA SER A 626 12.02 -11.78 21.93
C SER A 626 12.72 -12.12 20.62
N GLY A 627 13.80 -11.41 20.34
CA GLY A 627 14.65 -11.66 19.20
C GLY A 627 16.03 -11.00 19.37
N ARG A 628 16.88 -11.21 18.37
CA ARG A 628 18.22 -10.60 18.30
C ARG A 628 18.34 -9.83 17.00
N ILE A 629 18.98 -8.67 17.05
CA ILE A 629 19.18 -7.84 15.88
C ILE A 629 20.46 -7.02 16.04
N ARG A 630 21.17 -6.77 14.94
CA ARG A 630 22.32 -5.89 14.93
C ARG A 630 21.87 -4.43 14.96
N VAL A 631 22.57 -3.60 15.74
CA VAL A 631 22.25 -2.17 15.89
C VAL A 631 23.03 -1.34 14.87
N ARG A 632 22.39 -0.27 14.39
CA ARG A 632 22.98 0.86 13.70
C ARG A 632 22.69 2.13 14.48
N LEU A 633 23.74 2.81 14.94
CA LEU A 633 23.60 4.06 15.70
C LEU A 633 23.52 5.26 14.74
N SER A 634 22.71 6.25 15.11
CA SER A 634 22.57 7.49 14.35
C SER A 634 22.12 8.62 15.27
N GLU A 635 22.65 9.83 15.07
CA GLU A 635 22.16 11.05 15.70
C GLU A 635 20.80 11.50 15.11
N PHE A 636 20.50 11.02 13.91
CA PHE A 636 19.34 11.44 13.10
C PHE A 636 18.12 10.52 13.25
N ILE A 637 17.96 9.90 14.41
CA ILE A 637 16.72 9.23 14.83
C ILE A 637 16.30 9.74 16.20
N HIS A 638 14.98 9.93 16.39
CA HIS A 638 14.46 10.42 17.67
C HIS A 638 14.89 9.49 18.82
N PRO A 639 15.32 10.02 19.99
CA PRO A 639 15.79 9.21 21.11
C PRO A 639 14.80 8.17 21.65
N GLU A 640 13.51 8.42 21.49
CA GLU A 640 12.43 7.51 21.90
C GLU A 640 12.05 6.48 20.83
N ALA A 641 12.67 6.52 19.63
CA ALA A 641 12.36 5.64 18.51
C ALA A 641 13.40 4.53 18.35
N ALA A 642 12.94 3.33 17.99
CA ALA A 642 13.75 2.28 17.40
C ALA A 642 13.16 1.93 16.01
N PHE A 643 13.97 1.99 14.97
CA PHE A 643 13.49 1.76 13.61
C PHE A 643 14.08 0.50 13.00
N THR A 644 13.24 -0.30 12.32
CA THR A 644 13.72 -1.41 11.50
C THR A 644 12.88 -1.58 10.23
N VAL A 645 13.46 -2.20 9.20
CA VAL A 645 12.77 -2.55 7.96
C VAL A 645 12.02 -3.87 8.17
N PRO A 646 10.71 -3.96 7.88
CA PRO A 646 9.93 -5.18 8.03
C PRO A 646 10.24 -6.22 6.93
N GLY A 647 9.69 -7.43 7.08
CA GLY A 647 9.74 -8.52 6.11
C GLY A 647 10.89 -9.51 6.30
N PHE A 648 11.87 -9.22 7.15
CA PHE A 648 13.00 -10.10 7.49
C PHE A 648 12.66 -11.14 8.56
N GLY A 649 13.65 -11.98 8.91
CA GLY A 649 13.51 -13.02 9.94
C GLY A 649 12.58 -14.18 9.51
N ARG A 650 12.63 -14.54 8.23
CA ARG A 650 11.73 -15.50 7.59
C ARG A 650 12.04 -16.95 8.00
N THR A 651 10.96 -17.75 8.06
CA THR A 651 11.03 -19.22 8.26
C THR A 651 10.77 -19.99 6.95
N LEU A 652 11.21 -19.41 5.85
CA LEU A 652 11.11 -19.96 4.49
C LEU A 652 11.81 -21.31 4.34
N PRO A 653 11.71 -21.98 3.16
CA PRO A 653 12.46 -23.20 2.88
C PRO A 653 13.90 -23.12 3.37
N PRO A 654 14.45 -24.18 3.98
CA PRO A 654 15.78 -24.16 4.59
C PRO A 654 16.90 -23.73 3.62
N GLU A 655 16.76 -23.97 2.35
CA GLU A 655 17.72 -23.59 1.30
C GLU A 655 17.54 -22.14 0.81
N SER A 656 16.50 -21.44 1.25
CA SER A 656 16.22 -20.06 0.83
C SER A 656 17.28 -19.08 1.35
N ARG A 657 17.75 -18.14 0.50
CA ARG A 657 18.69 -17.08 0.91
C ARG A 657 18.15 -16.24 2.06
N ALA A 658 16.86 -16.00 2.11
CA ALA A 658 16.23 -15.15 3.12
C ALA A 658 15.95 -15.87 4.44
N GLN A 659 16.13 -17.20 4.51
CA GLN A 659 15.81 -17.96 5.72
C GLN A 659 16.66 -17.52 6.91
N GLY A 660 16.01 -17.19 8.03
CA GLY A 660 16.66 -16.86 9.29
C GLY A 660 17.48 -15.56 9.30
N ARG A 661 17.40 -14.76 8.23
CA ARG A 661 18.19 -13.52 8.12
C ARG A 661 17.46 -12.35 8.76
N GLY A 662 18.13 -11.68 9.71
CA GLY A 662 17.58 -10.54 10.43
C GLY A 662 16.47 -10.90 11.41
N LEU A 663 15.64 -9.92 11.76
CA LEU A 663 14.54 -10.02 12.73
C LEU A 663 13.18 -9.83 12.07
N ALA A 664 12.24 -10.72 12.34
CA ALA A 664 10.84 -10.57 12.00
C ALA A 664 10.16 -9.63 12.99
N ALA A 665 10.05 -8.35 12.63
CA ALA A 665 9.48 -7.32 13.51
C ALA A 665 8.02 -7.60 13.89
N ASN A 666 7.23 -8.23 13.00
CA ASN A 666 5.83 -8.58 13.26
C ASN A 666 5.66 -9.64 14.37
N ARG A 667 6.70 -10.42 14.68
CA ARG A 667 6.71 -11.35 15.83
C ARG A 667 6.80 -10.63 17.17
N LEU A 668 7.33 -9.39 17.18
CA LEU A 668 7.39 -8.52 18.36
C LEU A 668 6.09 -7.72 18.58
N MET A 669 4.99 -8.13 17.97
CA MET A 669 3.68 -7.47 18.05
C MET A 669 2.61 -8.42 18.59
N PRO A 670 2.73 -8.90 19.85
CA PRO A 670 1.73 -9.78 20.44
C PRO A 670 0.36 -9.09 20.50
N GLY A 671 -0.70 -9.82 20.12
CA GLY A 671 -2.06 -9.26 20.05
C GLY A 671 -2.29 -8.21 18.97
N GLY A 672 -1.30 -7.94 18.11
CA GLY A 672 -1.32 -6.84 17.14
C GLY A 672 -2.44 -6.91 16.10
N LEU A 673 -3.01 -8.10 15.83
CA LEU A 673 -4.19 -8.23 14.95
C LEU A 673 -5.44 -7.53 15.50
N ASP A 674 -5.50 -7.30 16.82
CA ASP A 674 -6.65 -6.69 17.48
C ASP A 674 -6.40 -5.20 17.82
N ILE A 675 -5.13 -4.72 17.71
CA ILE A 675 -4.78 -3.32 17.95
C ILE A 675 -5.01 -2.54 16.64
N ARG A 676 -6.07 -1.75 16.66
CA ARG A 676 -6.52 -0.98 15.48
C ARG A 676 -6.95 0.43 15.86
N ASP A 677 -6.96 1.30 14.87
CA ASP A 677 -7.56 2.62 15.00
C ASP A 677 -9.09 2.50 15.12
N PRO A 678 -9.71 2.98 16.20
CA PRO A 678 -11.16 2.83 16.42
C PRO A 678 -12.00 3.64 15.41
N SER A 679 -11.49 4.76 14.91
CA SER A 679 -12.20 5.64 13.98
C SER A 679 -11.92 5.33 12.51
N GLY A 680 -10.75 4.74 12.21
CA GLY A 680 -10.35 4.42 10.84
C GLY A 680 -10.34 2.93 10.52
N GLY A 681 -10.30 2.05 11.53
CA GLY A 681 -10.30 0.59 11.36
C GLY A 681 -8.96 -0.03 10.98
N GLY A 682 -7.94 0.74 10.64
CA GLY A 682 -6.63 0.24 10.22
C GLY A 682 -5.78 -0.27 11.39
N LEU A 683 -4.89 -1.24 11.11
CA LEU A 683 -3.96 -1.79 12.10
C LEU A 683 -2.96 -0.76 12.61
N ALA A 684 -2.73 -0.76 13.92
CA ALA A 684 -1.81 0.14 14.62
C ALA A 684 -0.47 -0.55 14.90
N LEU A 685 0.32 -0.79 13.86
CA LEU A 685 1.58 -1.57 13.91
C LEU A 685 2.69 -0.88 14.71
N GLN A 686 2.60 0.42 14.99
CA GLN A 686 3.63 1.22 15.67
C GLN A 686 3.26 1.59 17.11
N GLU A 687 2.25 0.94 17.69
CA GLU A 687 1.92 1.12 19.11
C GLU A 687 2.84 0.34 20.05
N HIS A 688 3.61 -0.62 19.54
CA HIS A 688 4.46 -1.45 20.37
C HIS A 688 5.71 -0.71 20.86
N VAL A 689 5.99 -0.84 22.15
CA VAL A 689 7.22 -0.37 22.79
C VAL A 689 8.09 -1.60 23.07
N ILE A 690 9.30 -1.60 22.53
CA ILE A 690 10.27 -2.68 22.72
C ILE A 690 11.26 -2.35 23.84
N THR A 691 11.70 -3.36 24.57
CA THR A 691 12.86 -3.27 25.45
C THR A 691 14.11 -3.71 24.67
N VAL A 692 15.18 -2.91 24.75
CA VAL A 692 16.48 -3.21 24.13
C VAL A 692 17.49 -3.47 25.23
N ARG A 693 18.24 -4.57 25.11
CA ARG A 693 19.26 -4.98 26.08
C ARG A 693 20.53 -5.40 25.38
N LYS A 694 21.68 -5.00 25.94
CA LYS A 694 22.98 -5.57 25.58
C LYS A 694 23.00 -7.06 25.91
N LEU A 695 23.55 -7.91 25.01
CA LEU A 695 23.66 -9.35 25.17
C LEU A 695 24.95 -9.71 25.88
#